data_1f6e78d9825ae97daa1f819b069b1ab6
#
_entry.id   1f6e78d9825ae97daa1f819b069b1ab6
#
_cell.length_a   1.000
_cell.length_b   1.000
_cell.length_c   1.000
_cell.angle_alpha   90.00
_cell.angle_beta   90.00
_cell.angle_gamma   90.00
#
_symmetry.space_group_name_H-M   'P 1'
#
loop_
_entity.id
_entity.type
_entity.pdbx_description
1 polymer ?
#
loop_
_entity_poly.entity_id
_entity_poly.type
_entity_poly.pdbx_seq_one_letter_code
_entity_poly.pdbx_strand_id
1 'polypeptide(L)'
;LSSNFGEFRTTGYHLGLDIKTKGTTGHPIYAVDDGIISRIVTNYSGFGRALYLTLNDGQTAVYAHLSKFTPKLERRLKQEQEAQQSYMTNIFLSSDEFQFSKGDIIAYSGNTGFSFGPHLHFEIRNAFGQALNPLVNGLNQDDRLAPIVEELAFIPLNNDSWVNGNQLPQNFPVFRDKKGDYLFPDTINISGMLGMSIKAYDKRQGANNIYQPHRIEVYIDEKLHHYLQFDRLDYNWLPTANYIRDYRNARLNMGDFIKLYQNDTDPKIPIHNNATNGILNISPGYHSVKILLMDVLKNTRIVHGTVFSMAPFQMTIEKLGETDEILSFFLQPKSITIPIQSVIAYSFTPYGFADEKINILSSEQVEAGRIITVSKKQVERRALQFIGQNKLGTRSFPMHWIDTKNTANHLSVNIDLDISHTDAGVYIQVQPEQIVNANLSLRLKGEYQYQTIPLNQIQPSVYLTNPISPVQFEHVDQIEAILKGSIERQVRFDFPYTVAMPGTSITVVSKDSYCSIRTNKSSVTNPTLMWLEAVHKHASVTNGKLLSRVYQLQPFERPLLKPVNIGIRYPSKLKDRGKIHLYYYDQNEGWSFIPTENNHERQVLTGEVEHLDAIAIIEDNTPPKIKSMHPGNDGNYPSLELNQFQIRIQDDLSGIEAAESSFNFVLDNQPLIFAYQPKSKIISYELEGPLAIGTHTIQFKVRDRAGNESSENIEFKVY
;
A
#
# COMPACT_ATOMS: atom_id res chain seq x y z
N LEU A 1 -10.87 -21.63 -3.39
CA LEU A 1 -9.65 -20.86 -3.17
C LEU A 1 -9.80 -19.96 -1.96
N SER A 2 -8.66 -19.59 -1.34
CA SER A 2 -8.56 -18.46 -0.40
C SER A 2 -7.88 -17.25 -1.02
N SER A 3 -7.05 -17.47 -2.04
CA SER A 3 -6.33 -16.43 -2.77
C SER A 3 -6.02 -16.90 -4.20
N ASN A 4 -5.93 -15.97 -5.16
CA ASN A 4 -5.61 -16.29 -6.54
C ASN A 4 -4.28 -15.65 -6.99
N PHE A 5 -3.91 -15.95 -8.23
CA PHE A 5 -2.71 -15.43 -8.88
C PHE A 5 -2.81 -13.94 -9.14
N GLY A 6 -1.73 -13.20 -8.85
CA GLY A 6 -1.63 -11.77 -9.11
C GLY A 6 -2.18 -10.85 -8.02
N GLU A 7 -2.78 -11.37 -6.94
CA GLU A 7 -3.21 -10.55 -5.81
C GLU A 7 -2.04 -9.74 -5.23
N PHE A 8 -2.30 -8.48 -4.89
CA PHE A 8 -1.30 -7.65 -4.23
C PHE A 8 -1.01 -8.15 -2.80
N ARG A 9 0.26 -8.22 -2.47
CA ARG A 9 0.79 -8.51 -1.14
C ARG A 9 1.63 -7.32 -0.67
N THR A 10 1.95 -7.28 0.61
CA THR A 10 2.81 -6.21 1.17
C THR A 10 4.14 -6.10 0.43
N THR A 11 4.72 -7.22 0.02
CA THR A 11 6.03 -7.28 -0.62
C THR A 11 5.99 -7.69 -2.10
N GLY A 12 4.81 -7.64 -2.75
CA GLY A 12 4.74 -8.00 -4.16
C GLY A 12 3.40 -8.58 -4.59
N TYR A 13 3.45 -9.65 -5.40
CA TYR A 13 2.29 -10.37 -5.91
C TYR A 13 2.20 -11.76 -5.31
N HIS A 14 0.99 -12.30 -5.24
CA HIS A 14 0.77 -13.70 -5.03
C HIS A 14 1.05 -14.47 -6.32
N LEU A 15 2.04 -15.38 -6.28
CA LEU A 15 2.56 -16.07 -7.47
C LEU A 15 1.91 -17.45 -7.71
N GLY A 16 0.89 -17.79 -6.94
CA GLY A 16 0.22 -19.09 -7.01
C GLY A 16 -1.27 -19.00 -6.71
N LEU A 17 -1.80 -20.12 -6.27
CA LEU A 17 -3.17 -20.29 -5.76
C LEU A 17 -3.10 -20.80 -4.33
N ASP A 18 -3.90 -20.25 -3.43
CA ASP A 18 -4.10 -20.81 -2.10
C ASP A 18 -5.41 -21.61 -2.09
N ILE A 19 -5.27 -22.94 -1.98
CA ILE A 19 -6.38 -23.88 -2.07
C ILE A 19 -6.80 -24.27 -0.64
N LYS A 20 -8.04 -23.95 -0.26
CA LYS A 20 -8.59 -24.22 1.07
C LYS A 20 -8.66 -25.72 1.35
N THR A 21 -8.28 -26.11 2.56
CA THR A 21 -8.34 -27.48 3.08
C THR A 21 -9.35 -27.61 4.24
N LYS A 22 -10.44 -26.87 4.15
CA LYS A 22 -11.56 -26.86 5.14
C LYS A 22 -11.10 -26.52 6.58
N GLY A 23 -9.98 -25.75 6.71
CA GLY A 23 -9.42 -25.37 8.00
C GLY A 23 -8.66 -26.50 8.72
N THR A 24 -8.38 -27.60 8.05
CA THR A 24 -7.66 -28.76 8.61
C THR A 24 -6.43 -29.12 7.79
N THR A 25 -5.47 -29.78 8.42
CA THR A 25 -4.26 -30.33 7.79
C THR A 25 -4.44 -31.80 7.45
N GLY A 26 -3.51 -32.41 6.71
CA GLY A 26 -3.48 -33.84 6.45
C GLY A 26 -4.30 -34.32 5.24
N HIS A 27 -4.86 -33.42 4.44
CA HIS A 27 -5.51 -33.82 3.19
C HIS A 27 -4.45 -34.26 2.17
N PRO A 28 -4.69 -35.37 1.43
CA PRO A 28 -3.74 -35.87 0.43
C PRO A 28 -3.55 -34.83 -0.68
N ILE A 29 -2.31 -34.62 -1.07
CA ILE A 29 -1.88 -33.76 -2.16
C ILE A 29 -1.35 -34.66 -3.27
N TYR A 30 -1.83 -34.43 -4.48
CA TYR A 30 -1.59 -35.28 -5.64
C TYR A 30 -0.65 -34.60 -6.63
N ALA A 31 0.17 -35.39 -7.33
CA ALA A 31 0.92 -34.94 -8.48
C ALA A 31 -0.04 -34.43 -9.58
N VAL A 32 0.16 -33.18 -10.02
CA VAL A 32 -0.70 -32.54 -11.04
C VAL A 32 -0.53 -33.15 -12.41
N ASP A 33 0.66 -33.69 -12.68
CA ASP A 33 1.00 -34.44 -13.89
C ASP A 33 2.19 -35.37 -13.62
N ASP A 34 2.58 -36.21 -14.62
CA ASP A 34 3.76 -37.06 -14.54
C ASP A 34 5.02 -36.21 -14.39
N GLY A 35 5.93 -36.64 -13.51
CA GLY A 35 7.16 -35.89 -13.29
C GLY A 35 8.07 -36.51 -12.22
N ILE A 36 9.10 -35.74 -11.89
CA ILE A 36 10.11 -36.13 -10.88
C ILE A 36 10.18 -35.06 -9.78
N ILE A 37 10.30 -35.49 -8.52
CA ILE A 37 10.60 -34.51 -7.45
C ILE A 37 12.06 -34.08 -7.59
N SER A 38 12.25 -32.84 -8.01
CA SER A 38 13.57 -32.24 -8.23
C SER A 38 14.11 -31.51 -7.00
N ARG A 39 13.24 -31.13 -6.04
CA ARG A 39 13.67 -30.38 -4.85
C ARG A 39 12.71 -30.57 -3.69
N ILE A 40 13.28 -30.73 -2.48
CA ILE A 40 12.57 -30.72 -1.19
C ILE A 40 13.09 -29.56 -0.36
N VAL A 41 12.18 -28.78 0.23
CA VAL A 41 12.53 -27.66 1.11
C VAL A 41 11.78 -27.76 2.41
N THR A 42 12.48 -27.49 3.52
CA THR A 42 11.86 -27.22 4.83
C THR A 42 12.43 -25.93 5.41
N ASN A 43 11.57 -25.06 5.90
CA ASN A 43 11.95 -23.78 6.49
C ASN A 43 10.90 -23.37 7.54
N TYR A 44 11.27 -22.54 8.51
CA TYR A 44 10.32 -21.94 9.45
C TYR A 44 9.50 -20.81 8.84
N SER A 45 10.01 -20.15 7.78
CA SER A 45 9.34 -19.05 7.06
C SER A 45 9.06 -19.40 5.60
N GLY A 46 8.53 -18.46 4.82
CA GLY A 46 8.24 -18.64 3.40
C GLY A 46 7.31 -19.82 3.15
N PHE A 47 7.69 -20.72 2.27
CA PHE A 47 6.89 -21.90 1.88
C PHE A 47 6.79 -22.99 2.96
N GLY A 48 7.57 -22.93 4.03
CA GLY A 48 7.60 -23.99 5.03
C GLY A 48 8.13 -25.31 4.45
N ARG A 49 7.31 -26.34 4.51
CA ARG A 49 7.58 -27.62 3.84
C ARG A 49 7.05 -27.57 2.41
N ALA A 50 7.93 -27.72 1.43
CA ALA A 50 7.58 -27.61 0.03
C ALA A 50 8.24 -28.69 -0.84
N LEU A 51 7.51 -29.08 -1.90
CA LEU A 51 7.97 -29.97 -2.96
C LEU A 51 7.96 -29.26 -4.29
N TYR A 52 8.95 -29.58 -5.11
CA TYR A 52 9.06 -29.12 -6.49
C TYR A 52 9.01 -30.35 -7.39
N LEU A 53 7.95 -30.48 -8.18
CA LEU A 53 7.75 -31.54 -9.16
C LEU A 53 8.06 -30.98 -10.55
N THR A 54 9.17 -31.39 -11.15
CA THR A 54 9.50 -31.07 -12.53
C THR A 54 8.71 -32.01 -13.44
N LEU A 55 7.87 -31.43 -14.30
CA LEU A 55 6.98 -32.11 -15.22
C LEU A 55 7.70 -32.48 -16.52
N ASN A 56 7.11 -33.42 -17.26
CA ASN A 56 7.69 -33.92 -18.52
C ASN A 56 7.79 -32.85 -19.63
N ASP A 57 6.97 -31.78 -19.54
CA ASP A 57 7.01 -30.63 -20.47
C ASP A 57 8.03 -29.55 -20.09
N GLY A 58 8.81 -29.77 -19.03
CA GLY A 58 9.81 -28.83 -18.51
C GLY A 58 9.27 -27.75 -17.57
N GLN A 59 7.98 -27.75 -17.26
CA GLN A 59 7.42 -26.91 -16.21
C GLN A 59 7.75 -27.47 -14.82
N THR A 60 7.57 -26.67 -13.78
CA THR A 60 7.71 -27.10 -12.38
C THR A 60 6.47 -26.75 -11.60
N ALA A 61 5.82 -27.74 -11.02
CA ALA A 61 4.76 -27.56 -10.04
C ALA A 61 5.36 -27.44 -8.62
N VAL A 62 4.98 -26.39 -7.89
CA VAL A 62 5.43 -26.15 -6.52
C VAL A 62 4.24 -26.33 -5.57
N TYR A 63 4.44 -27.15 -4.55
CA TYR A 63 3.46 -27.44 -3.50
C TYR A 63 4.04 -26.97 -2.18
N ALA A 64 3.37 -26.07 -1.49
CA ALA A 64 3.90 -25.47 -0.27
C ALA A 64 2.93 -25.53 0.93
N HIS A 65 3.41 -25.12 2.09
CA HIS A 65 2.74 -25.17 3.39
C HIS A 65 2.34 -26.60 3.82
N LEU A 66 3.04 -27.60 3.33
CA LEU A 66 2.74 -29.00 3.57
C LEU A 66 2.98 -29.41 5.03
N SER A 67 2.21 -30.38 5.53
CA SER A 67 2.42 -30.95 6.85
C SER A 67 3.42 -32.12 6.79
N LYS A 68 3.28 -32.98 5.78
CA LYS A 68 4.03 -34.20 5.66
C LYS A 68 4.20 -34.59 4.20
N PHE A 69 5.31 -35.25 3.88
CA PHE A 69 5.55 -35.90 2.58
C PHE A 69 5.15 -37.36 2.63
N THR A 70 5.22 -38.07 1.50
CA THR A 70 5.10 -39.53 1.50
C THR A 70 6.24 -40.16 2.27
N PRO A 71 6.09 -41.40 2.81
CA PRO A 71 7.11 -42.03 3.65
C PRO A 71 8.49 -42.14 2.98
N LYS A 72 8.54 -42.27 1.66
CA LYS A 72 9.79 -42.34 0.90
C LYS A 72 10.55 -41.02 0.91
N LEU A 73 9.82 -39.93 0.69
CA LEU A 73 10.36 -38.55 0.70
C LEU A 73 10.70 -38.10 2.12
N GLU A 74 9.89 -38.47 3.13
CA GLU A 74 10.17 -38.17 4.55
C GLU A 74 11.49 -38.82 5.01
N ARG A 75 11.75 -40.09 4.64
CA ARG A 75 13.03 -40.75 4.99
C ARG A 75 14.22 -39.99 4.39
N ARG A 76 14.12 -39.56 3.12
CA ARG A 76 15.20 -38.79 2.47
C ARG A 76 15.43 -37.46 3.15
N LEU A 77 14.32 -36.71 3.46
CA LEU A 77 14.40 -35.48 4.20
C LEU A 77 15.07 -35.64 5.55
N LYS A 78 14.64 -36.64 6.32
CA LYS A 78 15.14 -36.90 7.66
C LYS A 78 16.63 -37.22 7.70
N GLN A 79 17.11 -38.04 6.76
CA GLN A 79 18.55 -38.28 6.60
C GLN A 79 19.35 -37.02 6.44
N GLU A 80 18.82 -36.06 5.68
CA GLU A 80 19.48 -34.77 5.47
C GLU A 80 19.42 -33.88 6.72
N GLN A 81 18.25 -33.82 7.38
CA GLN A 81 18.07 -33.04 8.62
C GLN A 81 18.98 -33.57 9.75
N GLU A 82 19.10 -34.87 9.91
CA GLU A 82 20.01 -35.50 10.87
C GLU A 82 21.49 -35.21 10.53
N ALA A 83 21.85 -35.30 9.25
CA ALA A 83 23.23 -35.06 8.81
C ALA A 83 23.62 -33.57 9.04
N GLN A 84 22.68 -32.64 8.85
CA GLN A 84 22.89 -31.22 9.06
C GLN A 84 22.59 -30.76 10.50
N GLN A 85 21.98 -31.61 11.34
CA GLN A 85 21.45 -31.24 12.67
C GLN A 85 20.57 -30.02 12.61
N SER A 86 19.71 -29.95 11.58
CA SER A 86 18.88 -28.75 11.25
C SER A 86 17.53 -29.21 10.70
N TYR A 87 16.45 -28.52 11.12
CA TYR A 87 15.14 -28.63 10.50
C TYR A 87 15.10 -27.99 9.10
N MET A 88 15.81 -26.86 8.96
CA MET A 88 15.84 -26.11 7.71
C MET A 88 16.77 -26.76 6.70
N THR A 89 16.21 -27.31 5.63
CA THR A 89 16.97 -27.99 4.57
C THR A 89 16.53 -27.54 3.18
N ASN A 90 17.43 -27.72 2.23
CA ASN A 90 17.18 -27.43 0.82
C ASN A 90 17.88 -28.50 -0.04
N ILE A 91 17.15 -29.54 -0.38
CA ILE A 91 17.67 -30.74 -1.02
C ILE A 91 17.36 -30.69 -2.51
N PHE A 92 18.37 -30.72 -3.36
CA PHE A 92 18.22 -30.95 -4.80
C PHE A 92 18.43 -32.45 -5.06
N LEU A 93 17.49 -33.04 -5.81
CA LEU A 93 17.44 -34.47 -6.07
C LEU A 93 17.83 -34.79 -7.52
N SER A 94 18.40 -35.93 -7.74
CA SER A 94 18.70 -36.43 -9.09
C SER A 94 17.43 -36.93 -9.81
N SER A 95 17.46 -36.90 -11.15
CA SER A 95 16.30 -37.21 -12.00
C SER A 95 15.77 -38.65 -11.91
N ASP A 96 16.49 -39.52 -11.26
CA ASP A 96 16.18 -40.96 -11.12
C ASP A 96 15.69 -41.35 -9.69
N GLU A 97 15.74 -40.42 -8.72
CA GLU A 97 15.43 -40.78 -7.32
C GLU A 97 13.93 -40.97 -7.05
N PHE A 98 13.07 -40.00 -7.49
CA PHE A 98 11.66 -39.97 -7.13
C PHE A 98 10.77 -39.58 -8.31
N GLN A 99 10.25 -40.57 -9.02
CA GLN A 99 9.27 -40.42 -10.09
C GLN A 99 7.86 -40.61 -9.53
N PHE A 100 6.91 -39.83 -10.05
CA PHE A 100 5.49 -39.90 -9.72
C PHE A 100 4.65 -39.75 -10.99
N SER A 101 3.56 -40.47 -11.03
CA SER A 101 2.55 -40.36 -12.08
C SER A 101 1.46 -39.37 -11.64
N LYS A 102 0.79 -38.80 -12.63
CA LYS A 102 -0.39 -37.93 -12.40
C LYS A 102 -1.39 -38.61 -11.48
N GLY A 103 -1.77 -37.91 -10.40
CA GLY A 103 -2.73 -38.42 -9.42
C GLY A 103 -2.10 -39.25 -8.29
N ASP A 104 -0.80 -39.51 -8.30
CA ASP A 104 -0.12 -40.12 -7.16
C ASP A 104 -0.10 -39.17 -5.96
N ILE A 105 -0.27 -39.73 -4.76
CA ILE A 105 -0.11 -38.91 -3.54
C ILE A 105 1.38 -38.63 -3.35
N ILE A 106 1.73 -37.36 -3.24
CA ILE A 106 3.11 -36.87 -3.02
C ILE A 106 3.33 -36.29 -1.62
N ALA A 107 2.26 -35.72 -1.02
CA ALA A 107 2.33 -35.05 0.28
C ALA A 107 0.95 -34.95 0.93
N TYR A 108 0.92 -34.25 2.06
CA TYR A 108 -0.31 -33.90 2.79
C TYR A 108 -0.34 -32.41 3.11
N SER A 109 -1.52 -31.79 3.00
CA SER A 109 -1.73 -30.38 3.26
C SER A 109 -1.40 -30.01 4.71
N GLY A 110 -0.92 -28.80 4.90
CA GLY A 110 -0.46 -28.34 6.22
C GLY A 110 -0.71 -26.85 6.47
N ASN A 111 0.10 -26.30 7.37
CA ASN A 111 0.13 -24.90 7.77
C ASN A 111 1.56 -24.47 8.12
N THR A 112 2.59 -25.05 7.49
CA THR A 112 4.00 -24.75 7.78
C THR A 112 4.47 -23.47 7.08
N GLY A 113 5.55 -22.87 7.57
CA GLY A 113 6.09 -21.64 7.03
C GLY A 113 5.26 -20.39 7.37
N PHE A 114 5.24 -19.42 6.46
CA PHE A 114 4.51 -18.18 6.65
C PHE A 114 3.05 -18.33 6.19
N SER A 115 2.24 -19.02 6.98
CA SER A 115 0.84 -19.33 6.68
C SER A 115 -0.08 -18.97 7.86
N PHE A 116 -1.21 -18.31 7.56
CA PHE A 116 -2.20 -17.90 8.57
C PHE A 116 -3.22 -18.98 8.93
N GLY A 117 -3.29 -20.05 8.14
CA GLY A 117 -4.22 -21.16 8.37
C GLY A 117 -4.03 -22.29 7.36
N PRO A 118 -4.56 -23.51 7.64
CA PRO A 118 -4.37 -24.65 6.78
C PRO A 118 -4.85 -24.43 5.34
N HIS A 119 -3.93 -24.55 4.38
CA HIS A 119 -4.19 -24.50 2.95
C HIS A 119 -3.03 -25.13 2.17
N LEU A 120 -3.22 -25.36 0.88
CA LEU A 120 -2.17 -25.67 -0.07
C LEU A 120 -1.86 -24.41 -0.88
N HIS A 121 -0.63 -23.92 -0.82
CA HIS A 121 -0.11 -22.97 -1.81
C HIS A 121 0.43 -23.76 -3.01
N PHE A 122 -0.06 -23.43 -4.21
CA PHE A 122 0.27 -24.16 -5.45
C PHE A 122 0.71 -23.20 -6.53
N GLU A 123 1.88 -23.46 -7.16
CA GLU A 123 2.37 -22.71 -8.30
C GLU A 123 2.67 -23.63 -9.49
N ILE A 124 2.60 -23.08 -10.69
CA ILE A 124 3.21 -23.64 -11.90
C ILE A 124 4.24 -22.64 -12.39
N ARG A 125 5.46 -23.11 -12.66
CA ARG A 125 6.55 -22.28 -13.18
C ARG A 125 7.00 -22.82 -14.54
N ASN A 126 7.31 -21.90 -15.47
CA ASN A 126 7.94 -22.30 -16.72
C ASN A 126 9.43 -22.62 -16.53
N ALA A 127 10.09 -23.08 -17.60
CA ALA A 127 11.52 -23.44 -17.60
C ALA A 127 12.46 -22.27 -17.21
N PHE A 128 11.98 -21.01 -17.25
CA PHE A 128 12.73 -19.81 -16.83
C PHE A 128 12.48 -19.47 -15.34
N GLY A 129 11.70 -20.25 -14.61
CA GLY A 129 11.35 -20.03 -13.21
C GLY A 129 10.25 -18.99 -12.99
N GLN A 130 9.63 -18.47 -14.05
CA GLN A 130 8.52 -17.51 -13.95
C GLN A 130 7.23 -18.24 -13.57
N ALA A 131 6.48 -17.69 -12.63
CA ALA A 131 5.19 -18.21 -12.22
C ALA A 131 4.13 -17.96 -13.28
N LEU A 132 3.43 -19.00 -13.68
CA LEU A 132 2.29 -18.99 -14.59
C LEU A 132 1.00 -19.05 -13.79
N ASN A 133 -0.04 -18.37 -14.26
CA ASN A 133 -1.36 -18.45 -13.62
C ASN A 133 -1.93 -19.87 -13.75
N PRO A 134 -2.04 -20.65 -12.67
CA PRO A 134 -2.46 -22.05 -12.77
C PRO A 134 -3.88 -22.23 -13.30
N LEU A 135 -4.75 -21.23 -13.11
CA LEU A 135 -6.14 -21.28 -13.62
C LEU A 135 -6.21 -21.14 -15.15
N VAL A 136 -5.24 -20.46 -15.76
CA VAL A 136 -5.08 -20.41 -17.22
C VAL A 136 -4.41 -21.67 -17.74
N ASN A 137 -3.58 -22.31 -16.92
CA ASN A 137 -2.75 -23.47 -17.28
C ASN A 137 -3.35 -24.82 -16.84
N GLY A 138 -4.68 -24.96 -16.90
CA GLY A 138 -5.36 -26.25 -16.82
C GLY A 138 -6.04 -26.58 -15.49
N LEU A 139 -5.90 -25.80 -14.43
CA LEU A 139 -6.66 -25.95 -13.20
C LEU A 139 -8.06 -25.34 -13.35
N ASN A 140 -9.01 -26.16 -13.78
CA ASN A 140 -10.39 -25.74 -13.96
C ASN A 140 -11.10 -25.57 -12.62
N GLN A 141 -11.86 -24.48 -12.48
CA GLN A 141 -12.80 -24.26 -11.38
C GLN A 141 -14.13 -23.76 -11.96
N ASP A 142 -15.23 -24.26 -11.43
CA ASP A 142 -16.55 -23.70 -11.76
C ASP A 142 -16.69 -22.34 -11.08
N ASP A 143 -16.97 -21.31 -11.89
CA ASP A 143 -17.33 -19.98 -11.44
C ASP A 143 -18.24 -19.32 -12.46
N ARG A 144 -19.26 -18.59 -11.96
CA ARG A 144 -20.24 -17.86 -12.78
C ARG A 144 -20.42 -16.42 -12.29
N LEU A 145 -19.62 -16.00 -11.32
CA LEU A 145 -19.67 -14.64 -10.80
C LEU A 145 -18.75 -13.76 -11.62
N ALA A 146 -19.26 -12.65 -12.07
CA ALA A 146 -18.46 -11.65 -12.76
C ALA A 146 -17.82 -10.68 -11.74
N PRO A 147 -16.70 -10.06 -12.07
CA PRO A 147 -16.01 -9.10 -11.20
C PRO A 147 -16.94 -7.99 -10.67
N ILE A 148 -16.58 -7.43 -9.53
CA ILE A 148 -17.26 -6.32 -8.85
C ILE A 148 -16.38 -5.09 -8.95
N VAL A 149 -17.01 -3.93 -9.21
CA VAL A 149 -16.32 -2.64 -9.25
C VAL A 149 -16.95 -1.72 -8.22
N GLU A 150 -16.11 -1.01 -7.46
CA GLU A 150 -16.55 -0.08 -6.43
C GLU A 150 -16.32 1.37 -6.84
N GLU A 151 -15.11 1.68 -7.30
CA GLU A 151 -14.67 3.05 -7.59
C GLU A 151 -13.74 3.12 -8.80
N LEU A 152 -13.67 4.28 -9.40
CA LEU A 152 -12.66 4.69 -10.37
C LEU A 152 -11.90 5.90 -9.83
N ALA A 153 -10.63 6.01 -10.18
CA ALA A 153 -9.86 7.23 -9.94
C ALA A 153 -9.31 7.78 -11.24
N PHE A 154 -9.29 9.12 -11.34
CA PHE A 154 -8.58 9.86 -12.40
C PHE A 154 -7.42 10.60 -11.77
N ILE A 155 -6.24 10.43 -12.33
CA ILE A 155 -4.97 10.91 -11.79
C ILE A 155 -4.35 11.89 -12.78
N PRO A 156 -4.27 13.20 -12.47
CA PRO A 156 -3.51 14.18 -13.25
C PRO A 156 -2.04 13.78 -13.33
N LEU A 157 -1.42 13.90 -14.53
CA LEU A 157 -0.05 13.49 -14.78
C LEU A 157 0.89 14.65 -15.17
N ASN A 158 0.34 15.85 -15.42
CA ASN A 158 1.13 17.04 -15.71
C ASN A 158 0.39 18.35 -15.30
N ASN A 159 1.02 19.50 -15.54
CA ASN A 159 0.51 20.80 -15.15
C ASN A 159 -0.79 21.22 -15.86
N ASP A 160 -1.07 20.65 -17.02
CA ASP A 160 -2.26 20.97 -17.82
C ASP A 160 -3.39 19.97 -17.59
N SER A 161 -3.22 19.07 -16.62
CA SER A 161 -4.16 18.00 -16.33
C SER A 161 -5.13 18.40 -15.23
N TRP A 162 -6.42 18.25 -15.51
CA TRP A 162 -7.51 18.61 -14.60
C TRP A 162 -8.60 17.55 -14.59
N VAL A 163 -9.16 17.32 -13.41
CA VAL A 163 -10.34 16.48 -13.19
C VAL A 163 -11.38 17.30 -12.45
N ASN A 164 -12.52 17.60 -13.08
CA ASN A 164 -13.56 18.46 -12.54
C ASN A 164 -13.05 19.81 -12.01
N GLY A 165 -12.03 20.40 -12.66
CA GLY A 165 -11.42 21.67 -12.26
C GLY A 165 -10.40 21.57 -11.13
N ASN A 166 -9.97 20.36 -10.75
CA ASN A 166 -8.94 20.10 -9.75
C ASN A 166 -7.74 19.38 -10.38
N GLN A 167 -6.54 19.67 -9.90
CA GLN A 167 -5.30 19.02 -10.33
C GLN A 167 -4.87 17.82 -9.45
N LEU A 168 -5.56 17.57 -8.33
CA LEU A 168 -5.29 16.40 -7.49
C LEU A 168 -6.06 15.18 -7.99
N PRO A 169 -5.56 13.95 -7.73
CA PRO A 169 -6.29 12.72 -8.00
C PRO A 169 -7.69 12.73 -7.36
N GLN A 170 -8.68 12.23 -8.08
CA GLN A 170 -10.06 12.16 -7.62
C GLN A 170 -10.64 10.76 -7.81
N ASN A 171 -11.31 10.25 -6.78
CA ASN A 171 -12.01 8.98 -6.78
C ASN A 171 -13.50 9.21 -7.01
N PHE A 172 -14.12 8.32 -7.79
CA PHE A 172 -15.53 8.38 -8.16
C PHE A 172 -16.18 7.02 -7.89
N PRO A 173 -17.25 6.94 -7.08
CA PRO A 173 -18.02 5.72 -6.94
C PRO A 173 -18.72 5.39 -8.27
N VAL A 174 -18.90 4.12 -8.56
CA VAL A 174 -19.67 3.66 -9.70
C VAL A 174 -21.01 3.06 -9.26
N PHE A 175 -22.05 3.17 -10.09
CA PHE A 175 -23.39 2.73 -9.76
C PHE A 175 -23.82 1.56 -10.62
N ARG A 176 -24.32 0.49 -10.01
CA ARG A 176 -24.74 -0.69 -10.71
C ARG A 176 -26.08 -0.46 -11.42
N ASP A 177 -26.15 -0.76 -12.70
CA ASP A 177 -27.35 -0.67 -13.50
C ASP A 177 -28.25 -1.94 -13.35
N LYS A 178 -29.42 -1.95 -14.03
CA LYS A 178 -30.36 -3.08 -13.98
C LYS A 178 -29.84 -4.36 -14.66
N LYS A 179 -28.85 -4.25 -15.57
CA LYS A 179 -28.22 -5.37 -16.25
C LYS A 179 -27.05 -5.96 -15.45
N GLY A 180 -26.67 -5.26 -14.39
CA GLY A 180 -25.57 -5.64 -13.51
C GLY A 180 -24.22 -5.03 -13.90
N ASP A 181 -24.15 -4.23 -14.95
CA ASP A 181 -22.99 -3.41 -15.31
C ASP A 181 -22.93 -2.13 -14.46
N TYR A 182 -21.89 -1.35 -14.61
CA TYR A 182 -21.65 -0.16 -13.80
C TYR A 182 -21.61 1.11 -14.65
N LEU A 183 -22.04 2.22 -14.05
CA LEU A 183 -22.08 3.53 -14.68
C LEU A 183 -21.28 4.54 -13.89
N PHE A 184 -20.64 5.48 -14.56
CA PHE A 184 -20.11 6.69 -13.93
C PHE A 184 -21.24 7.49 -13.28
N PRO A 185 -20.96 8.23 -12.19
CA PRO A 185 -21.99 9.03 -11.52
C PRO A 185 -22.57 10.13 -12.42
N ASP A 186 -21.73 10.72 -13.26
CA ASP A 186 -22.03 11.80 -14.19
C ASP A 186 -20.96 11.87 -15.29
N THR A 187 -21.10 12.81 -16.23
CA THR A 187 -19.99 13.16 -17.12
C THR A 187 -18.85 13.78 -16.32
N ILE A 188 -17.68 13.14 -16.38
CA ILE A 188 -16.47 13.64 -15.71
C ILE A 188 -15.73 14.59 -16.65
N ASN A 189 -15.52 15.84 -16.19
CA ASN A 189 -14.74 16.82 -16.96
C ASN A 189 -13.26 16.56 -16.74
N ILE A 190 -12.52 16.39 -17.83
CA ILE A 190 -11.08 16.11 -17.81
C ILE A 190 -10.36 17.02 -18.79
N SER A 191 -9.05 17.22 -18.58
CA SER A 191 -8.15 17.79 -19.59
C SER A 191 -6.70 17.41 -19.33
N GLY A 192 -5.87 17.50 -20.36
CA GLY A 192 -4.46 17.15 -20.29
C GLY A 192 -4.22 15.63 -20.25
N MET A 193 -3.07 15.25 -19.72
CA MET A 193 -2.65 13.84 -19.59
C MET A 193 -3.13 13.25 -18.28
N LEU A 194 -3.89 12.17 -18.33
CA LEU A 194 -4.48 11.54 -17.16
C LEU A 194 -4.18 10.04 -17.10
N GLY A 195 -3.95 9.54 -15.91
CA GLY A 195 -4.03 8.13 -15.60
C GLY A 195 -5.42 7.77 -15.07
N MET A 196 -5.79 6.48 -15.16
CA MET A 196 -6.94 5.92 -14.47
C MET A 196 -6.50 4.79 -13.54
N SER A 197 -7.20 4.62 -12.43
CA SER A 197 -7.13 3.40 -11.63
C SER A 197 -8.52 2.93 -11.23
N ILE A 198 -8.65 1.64 -10.92
CA ILE A 198 -9.95 1.00 -10.65
C ILE A 198 -9.88 0.19 -9.36
N LYS A 199 -10.83 0.39 -8.47
CA LYS A 199 -11.05 -0.44 -7.29
C LYS A 199 -12.03 -1.53 -7.66
N ALA A 200 -11.48 -2.71 -7.92
CA ALA A 200 -12.24 -3.84 -8.39
C ALA A 200 -11.66 -5.15 -7.88
N TYR A 201 -12.52 -6.14 -7.72
CA TYR A 201 -12.16 -7.49 -7.32
C TYR A 201 -13.13 -8.50 -7.92
N ASP A 202 -12.69 -9.73 -7.96
CA ASP A 202 -13.51 -10.86 -8.35
C ASP A 202 -14.03 -11.60 -7.12
N LYS A 203 -15.12 -12.37 -7.27
CA LYS A 203 -15.69 -13.28 -6.27
C LYS A 203 -15.99 -14.62 -6.89
N ARG A 204 -16.02 -15.67 -6.07
CA ARG A 204 -16.35 -17.02 -6.50
C ARG A 204 -17.47 -17.60 -5.68
N GLN A 205 -18.26 -18.46 -6.31
CA GLN A 205 -19.38 -19.12 -5.66
C GLN A 205 -18.91 -19.93 -4.44
N GLY A 206 -19.59 -19.74 -3.30
CA GLY A 206 -19.29 -20.44 -2.05
C GLY A 206 -18.03 -19.95 -1.33
N ALA A 207 -17.44 -18.82 -1.71
CA ALA A 207 -16.32 -18.20 -1.05
C ALA A 207 -16.59 -16.73 -0.68
N ASN A 208 -16.16 -16.31 0.51
CA ASN A 208 -16.25 -14.92 0.95
C ASN A 208 -15.01 -14.10 0.55
N ASN A 209 -13.98 -14.76 0.05
CA ASN A 209 -12.73 -14.13 -0.36
C ASN A 209 -12.93 -13.25 -1.59
N ILE A 210 -12.07 -12.25 -1.73
CA ILE A 210 -11.94 -11.41 -2.92
C ILE A 210 -10.69 -11.84 -3.67
N TYR A 211 -10.71 -11.68 -4.99
CA TYR A 211 -9.66 -12.16 -5.88
C TYR A 211 -9.29 -11.07 -6.88
N GLN A 212 -8.07 -11.15 -7.40
CA GLN A 212 -7.61 -10.28 -8.47
C GLN A 212 -8.36 -10.60 -9.78
N PRO A 213 -8.94 -9.63 -10.50
CA PRO A 213 -9.42 -9.83 -11.86
C PRO A 213 -8.28 -10.29 -12.77
N HIS A 214 -8.57 -11.21 -13.70
CA HIS A 214 -7.56 -11.75 -14.60
C HIS A 214 -7.12 -10.76 -15.67
N ARG A 215 -8.11 -10.07 -16.30
CA ARG A 215 -7.85 -9.12 -17.39
C ARG A 215 -8.78 -7.91 -17.26
N ILE A 216 -8.20 -6.73 -17.52
CA ILE A 216 -8.93 -5.46 -17.56
C ILE A 216 -8.59 -4.75 -18.87
N GLU A 217 -9.60 -4.38 -19.64
CA GLU A 217 -9.45 -3.66 -20.91
C GLU A 217 -10.14 -2.30 -20.83
N VAL A 218 -9.48 -1.28 -21.36
CA VAL A 218 -9.99 0.09 -21.45
C VAL A 218 -10.22 0.45 -22.91
N TYR A 219 -11.42 0.90 -23.21
CA TYR A 219 -11.82 1.38 -24.52
C TYR A 219 -12.18 2.85 -24.45
N ILE A 220 -11.74 3.62 -25.42
CA ILE A 220 -12.12 5.02 -25.66
C ILE A 220 -12.77 5.08 -27.03
N ASP A 221 -13.99 5.59 -27.09
CA ASP A 221 -14.80 5.64 -28.32
C ASP A 221 -14.82 4.30 -29.07
N GLU A 222 -15.12 3.23 -28.32
CA GLU A 222 -15.20 1.82 -28.76
C GLU A 222 -13.86 1.24 -29.29
N LYS A 223 -12.75 1.98 -29.23
CA LYS A 223 -11.42 1.49 -29.62
C LYS A 223 -10.66 1.04 -28.39
N LEU A 224 -10.05 -0.14 -28.48
CA LEU A 224 -9.16 -0.65 -27.42
C LEU A 224 -8.00 0.33 -27.23
N HIS A 225 -7.94 0.94 -26.06
CA HIS A 225 -6.93 1.91 -25.67
C HIS A 225 -5.78 1.26 -24.91
N HIS A 226 -6.12 0.39 -23.95
CA HIS A 226 -5.17 -0.27 -23.08
C HIS A 226 -5.74 -1.56 -22.50
N TYR A 227 -4.86 -2.50 -22.11
CA TYR A 227 -5.24 -3.63 -21.24
C TYR A 227 -4.09 -4.05 -20.35
N LEU A 228 -4.44 -4.70 -19.25
CA LEU A 228 -3.52 -5.47 -18.41
C LEU A 228 -4.08 -6.88 -18.18
N GLN A 229 -3.17 -7.87 -18.04
CA GLN A 229 -3.53 -9.28 -17.92
C GLN A 229 -2.52 -10.05 -17.06
N PHE A 230 -3.02 -10.85 -16.12
CA PHE A 230 -2.22 -11.59 -15.15
C PHE A 230 -2.09 -13.08 -15.55
N ASP A 231 -1.31 -13.37 -16.61
CA ASP A 231 -1.00 -14.74 -17.05
C ASP A 231 0.30 -15.27 -16.47
N ARG A 232 1.27 -14.36 -16.30
CA ARG A 232 2.63 -14.69 -15.90
C ARG A 232 3.25 -13.58 -15.07
N LEU A 233 3.95 -13.96 -14.00
CA LEU A 233 4.72 -13.08 -13.14
C LEU A 233 6.11 -13.65 -12.87
N ASP A 234 7.09 -12.78 -12.61
CA ASP A 234 8.46 -13.15 -12.28
C ASP A 234 8.76 -12.73 -10.83
N TYR A 235 9.56 -13.52 -10.14
CA TYR A 235 10.02 -13.17 -8.79
C TYR A 235 10.79 -11.83 -8.76
N ASN A 236 11.51 -11.51 -9.83
CA ASN A 236 12.20 -10.23 -9.97
C ASN A 236 11.25 -9.03 -10.10
N TRP A 237 9.96 -9.27 -10.39
CA TRP A 237 8.94 -8.21 -10.50
C TRP A 237 8.19 -7.96 -9.20
N LEU A 238 8.43 -8.73 -8.13
CA LEU A 238 7.74 -8.52 -6.85
C LEU A 238 7.83 -7.08 -6.34
N PRO A 239 9.00 -6.40 -6.35
CA PRO A 239 9.09 -5.01 -5.90
C PRO A 239 8.30 -4.01 -6.77
N THR A 240 7.87 -4.44 -7.97
CA THR A 240 7.14 -3.56 -8.89
C THR A 240 5.62 -3.57 -8.67
N ALA A 241 5.09 -4.40 -7.77
CA ALA A 241 3.67 -4.48 -7.48
C ALA A 241 3.07 -3.11 -7.09
N ASN A 242 3.83 -2.30 -6.35
CA ASN A 242 3.43 -0.96 -5.94
C ASN A 242 3.41 0.07 -7.08
N TYR A 243 3.81 -0.31 -8.30
CA TYR A 243 3.69 0.50 -9.52
C TYR A 243 2.47 0.12 -10.36
N ILE A 244 1.90 -1.07 -10.12
CA ILE A 244 0.62 -1.53 -10.71
C ILE A 244 -0.54 -1.24 -9.77
N ARG A 245 -0.34 -1.39 -8.48
CA ARG A 245 -1.23 -0.92 -7.45
C ARG A 245 -1.18 0.61 -7.42
N ASP A 246 -2.31 1.27 -7.29
CA ASP A 246 -2.33 2.70 -6.95
C ASP A 246 -1.86 2.85 -5.50
N TYR A 247 -0.55 3.01 -5.37
CA TYR A 247 0.13 3.01 -4.07
C TYR A 247 -0.38 4.14 -3.18
N ARG A 248 -0.68 5.32 -3.76
CA ARG A 248 -1.22 6.46 -3.02
C ARG A 248 -2.57 6.12 -2.37
N ASN A 249 -3.53 5.61 -3.15
CA ASN A 249 -4.84 5.22 -2.60
C ASN A 249 -4.70 4.15 -1.52
N ALA A 250 -3.82 3.17 -1.70
CA ALA A 250 -3.55 2.14 -0.70
C ALA A 250 -2.96 2.74 0.60
N ARG A 251 -2.00 3.65 0.50
CA ARG A 251 -1.38 4.32 1.67
C ARG A 251 -2.32 5.26 2.42
N LEU A 252 -3.29 5.85 1.72
CA LEU A 252 -4.35 6.68 2.29
C LEU A 252 -5.55 5.87 2.82
N ASN A 253 -5.47 4.53 2.86
CA ASN A 253 -6.55 3.61 3.29
C ASN A 253 -7.83 3.72 2.46
N MET A 254 -7.73 4.14 1.20
CA MET A 254 -8.85 4.16 0.26
C MET A 254 -9.10 2.78 -0.35
N GLY A 255 -8.22 1.81 -0.09
CA GLY A 255 -8.26 0.44 -0.60
C GLY A 255 -7.34 0.21 -1.80
N ASP A 256 -7.38 -1.01 -2.32
CA ASP A 256 -6.53 -1.43 -3.43
C ASP A 256 -7.15 -1.07 -4.77
N PHE A 257 -6.55 -0.12 -5.44
CA PHE A 257 -6.86 0.23 -6.82
C PHE A 257 -5.79 -0.34 -7.74
N ILE A 258 -6.20 -0.78 -8.92
CA ILE A 258 -5.32 -1.28 -10.00
C ILE A 258 -5.11 -0.13 -10.97
N LYS A 259 -3.86 0.27 -11.20
CA LYS A 259 -3.52 1.29 -12.21
C LYS A 259 -3.79 0.74 -13.62
N LEU A 260 -4.53 1.47 -14.40
CA LEU A 260 -4.83 1.18 -15.80
C LEU A 260 -3.93 1.98 -16.76
N TYR A 261 -2.80 2.42 -16.26
CA TYR A 261 -1.76 3.15 -16.99
C TYR A 261 -0.38 2.84 -16.40
N GLN A 262 0.64 3.18 -17.14
CA GLN A 262 2.04 3.06 -16.73
C GLN A 262 2.78 4.33 -17.13
N ASN A 263 3.47 4.99 -16.21
CA ASN A 263 4.33 6.12 -16.54
C ASN A 263 5.57 5.63 -17.30
N ASP A 264 6.20 6.50 -18.10
CA ASP A 264 7.38 6.14 -18.90
C ASP A 264 8.56 5.69 -18.04
N THR A 265 8.65 6.20 -16.83
CA THR A 265 9.71 5.91 -15.86
C THR A 265 9.38 4.75 -14.91
N ASP A 266 8.14 4.26 -14.90
CA ASP A 266 7.76 3.08 -14.11
C ASP A 266 8.48 1.83 -14.63
N PRO A 267 8.81 0.86 -13.76
CA PRO A 267 9.35 -0.42 -14.19
C PRO A 267 8.44 -1.09 -15.22
N LYS A 268 9.00 -1.49 -16.37
CA LYS A 268 8.23 -2.13 -17.45
C LYS A 268 7.94 -3.58 -17.09
N ILE A 269 6.66 -3.90 -16.91
CA ILE A 269 6.16 -5.24 -16.54
C ILE A 269 5.27 -5.74 -17.69
N PRO A 270 5.48 -6.94 -18.21
CA PRO A 270 4.78 -7.43 -19.39
C PRO A 270 3.34 -7.94 -19.10
N ILE A 271 2.69 -7.40 -18.10
CA ILE A 271 1.24 -7.56 -17.89
C ILE A 271 0.44 -6.46 -18.58
N HIS A 272 1.09 -5.34 -18.95
CA HIS A 272 0.48 -4.25 -19.68
C HIS A 272 0.63 -4.40 -21.18
N ASN A 273 -0.38 -3.93 -21.92
CA ASN A 273 -0.22 -3.59 -23.32
C ASN A 273 0.48 -2.23 -23.44
N ASN A 274 1.65 -2.19 -24.03
CA ASN A 274 2.51 -1.01 -24.08
C ASN A 274 2.22 -0.06 -25.25
N ALA A 275 1.13 -0.21 -26.00
CA ALA A 275 0.87 0.62 -27.18
C ALA A 275 0.61 2.11 -26.83
N THR A 276 -0.08 2.36 -25.71
CA THR A 276 -0.42 3.72 -25.27
C THR A 276 -0.02 4.00 -23.83
N ASN A 277 0.62 3.07 -23.15
CA ASN A 277 0.86 3.07 -21.71
C ASN A 277 -0.41 3.34 -20.87
N GLY A 278 -1.62 3.27 -21.44
CA GLY A 278 -2.89 3.55 -20.78
C GLY A 278 -3.14 5.02 -20.40
N ILE A 279 -2.24 5.92 -20.76
CA ILE A 279 -2.38 7.35 -20.47
C ILE A 279 -3.46 7.94 -21.38
N LEU A 280 -4.45 8.59 -20.78
CA LEU A 280 -5.47 9.34 -21.50
C LEU A 280 -4.90 10.69 -21.94
N ASN A 281 -4.82 10.91 -23.24
CA ASN A 281 -4.55 12.20 -23.86
C ASN A 281 -5.45 12.30 -25.07
N ILE A 282 -6.71 12.68 -24.84
CA ILE A 282 -7.79 12.64 -25.82
C ILE A 282 -8.15 14.03 -26.31
N SER A 283 -8.67 14.11 -27.54
CA SER A 283 -9.07 15.37 -28.17
C SER A 283 -10.16 16.10 -27.38
N PRO A 284 -10.35 17.43 -27.56
CA PRO A 284 -11.47 18.12 -26.95
C PRO A 284 -12.82 17.56 -27.43
N GLY A 285 -13.76 17.40 -26.49
CA GLY A 285 -15.12 16.92 -26.75
C GLY A 285 -15.59 15.82 -25.82
N TYR A 286 -16.75 15.23 -26.15
CA TYR A 286 -17.31 14.08 -25.43
C TYR A 286 -16.69 12.79 -25.93
N HIS A 287 -16.29 11.94 -24.99
CA HIS A 287 -15.73 10.60 -25.28
C HIS A 287 -16.41 9.55 -24.41
N SER A 288 -16.74 8.43 -25.02
CA SER A 288 -17.18 7.26 -24.27
C SER A 288 -15.99 6.52 -23.67
N VAL A 289 -16.12 6.14 -22.42
CA VAL A 289 -15.16 5.27 -21.72
C VAL A 289 -15.87 3.97 -21.37
N LYS A 290 -15.29 2.84 -21.80
CA LYS A 290 -15.75 1.51 -21.45
C LYS A 290 -14.60 0.72 -20.85
N ILE A 291 -14.77 0.19 -19.65
CA ILE A 291 -13.81 -0.67 -18.98
C ILE A 291 -14.43 -2.06 -18.87
N LEU A 292 -13.78 -3.05 -19.46
CA LEU A 292 -14.21 -4.45 -19.43
C LEU A 292 -13.31 -5.23 -18.49
N LEU A 293 -13.87 -5.78 -17.43
CA LEU A 293 -13.19 -6.67 -16.49
C LEU A 293 -13.58 -8.11 -16.78
N MET A 294 -12.61 -9.00 -16.72
CA MET A 294 -12.78 -10.43 -16.93
C MET A 294 -12.08 -11.23 -15.84
N ASP A 295 -12.72 -12.29 -15.37
CA ASP A 295 -12.05 -13.38 -14.65
C ASP A 295 -11.38 -14.36 -15.63
N VAL A 296 -10.77 -15.43 -15.11
CA VAL A 296 -10.14 -16.48 -15.94
C VAL A 296 -11.15 -17.27 -16.76
N LEU A 297 -12.40 -17.43 -16.28
CA LEU A 297 -13.46 -18.16 -16.98
C LEU A 297 -14.25 -17.27 -17.96
N LYS A 298 -13.82 -16.02 -18.15
CA LYS A 298 -14.43 -15.02 -19.03
C LYS A 298 -15.80 -14.53 -18.55
N ASN A 299 -16.12 -14.67 -17.25
CA ASN A 299 -17.23 -13.92 -16.70
C ASN A 299 -16.86 -12.44 -16.74
N THR A 300 -17.71 -11.61 -17.31
CA THR A 300 -17.38 -10.22 -17.62
C THR A 300 -18.26 -9.24 -16.87
N ARG A 301 -17.68 -8.07 -16.63
CA ARG A 301 -18.37 -6.89 -16.13
C ARG A 301 -17.88 -5.66 -16.87
N ILE A 302 -18.80 -4.74 -17.15
CA ILE A 302 -18.49 -3.53 -17.89
C ILE A 302 -18.77 -2.33 -16.99
N VAL A 303 -17.90 -1.34 -17.08
CA VAL A 303 -18.13 0.01 -16.56
C VAL A 303 -18.25 0.95 -17.75
N HIS A 304 -19.35 1.68 -17.84
CA HIS A 304 -19.62 2.65 -18.88
C HIS A 304 -19.59 4.07 -18.30
N GLY A 305 -19.01 4.99 -19.00
CA GLY A 305 -19.03 6.39 -18.63
C GLY A 305 -18.79 7.32 -19.79
N THR A 306 -19.03 8.59 -19.53
CA THR A 306 -18.72 9.67 -20.45
C THR A 306 -17.73 10.59 -19.79
N VAL A 307 -16.68 10.95 -20.49
CA VAL A 307 -15.78 12.04 -20.11
C VAL A 307 -15.94 13.20 -21.10
N PHE A 308 -15.78 14.41 -20.61
CA PHE A 308 -15.75 15.60 -21.45
C PHE A 308 -14.37 16.23 -21.36
N SER A 309 -13.61 16.13 -22.44
CA SER A 309 -12.23 16.62 -22.52
C SER A 309 -12.23 18.10 -22.93
N MET A 310 -12.01 18.96 -21.96
CA MET A 310 -11.78 20.40 -22.19
C MET A 310 -11.23 21.05 -20.92
N ALA A 311 -10.23 21.93 -21.06
CA ALA A 311 -9.67 22.67 -19.94
C ALA A 311 -10.74 23.56 -19.25
N PRO A 312 -10.70 23.68 -17.92
CA PRO A 312 -11.59 24.57 -17.19
C PRO A 312 -11.44 26.00 -17.68
N PHE A 313 -12.55 26.74 -17.73
CA PHE A 313 -12.51 28.17 -18.14
C PHE A 313 -12.42 29.07 -16.92
N GLN A 314 -11.86 30.24 -17.14
CA GLN A 314 -11.80 31.32 -16.14
C GLN A 314 -13.08 32.15 -16.15
N MET A 315 -13.59 32.51 -14.99
CA MET A 315 -14.67 33.50 -14.84
C MET A 315 -14.34 34.51 -13.75
N THR A 316 -15.09 35.61 -13.73
CA THR A 316 -15.07 36.59 -12.65
C THR A 316 -16.39 36.57 -11.91
N ILE A 317 -16.40 37.07 -10.69
CA ILE A 317 -17.59 37.26 -9.87
C ILE A 317 -17.61 38.68 -9.32
N GLU A 318 -18.77 39.33 -9.41
CA GLU A 318 -19.04 40.67 -8.88
C GLU A 318 -20.33 40.62 -8.08
N LYS A 319 -20.34 41.22 -6.88
CA LYS A 319 -21.56 41.43 -6.11
C LYS A 319 -22.29 42.65 -6.68
N LEU A 320 -23.48 42.44 -7.25
CA LEU A 320 -24.29 43.51 -7.82
C LEU A 320 -25.07 44.29 -6.77
N GLY A 321 -25.52 43.60 -5.71
CA GLY A 321 -26.31 44.24 -4.67
C GLY A 321 -26.80 43.28 -3.59
N GLU A 322 -27.40 43.82 -2.56
CA GLU A 322 -28.04 43.07 -1.49
C GLU A 322 -29.31 43.77 -1.02
N THR A 323 -30.28 42.99 -0.58
CA THR A 323 -31.42 43.43 0.22
C THR A 323 -31.39 42.77 1.57
N ASP A 324 -32.45 42.91 2.39
CA ASP A 324 -32.54 42.18 3.66
C ASP A 324 -32.66 40.67 3.49
N GLU A 325 -33.14 40.20 2.33
CA GLU A 325 -33.42 38.78 2.09
C GLU A 325 -32.46 38.10 1.12
N ILE A 326 -31.90 38.84 0.13
CA ILE A 326 -31.11 38.25 -0.96
C ILE A 326 -29.79 38.96 -1.20
N LEU A 327 -28.84 38.20 -1.76
CA LEU A 327 -27.60 38.67 -2.37
C LEU A 327 -27.62 38.36 -3.86
N SER A 328 -27.20 39.33 -4.69
CA SER A 328 -27.13 39.16 -6.15
C SER A 328 -25.67 39.23 -6.62
N PHE A 329 -25.32 38.34 -7.51
CA PHE A 329 -23.97 38.22 -8.08
C PHE A 329 -24.04 38.17 -9.59
N PHE A 330 -23.08 38.81 -10.24
CA PHE A 330 -22.81 38.68 -11.66
C PHE A 330 -21.59 37.82 -11.89
N LEU A 331 -21.75 36.75 -12.67
CA LEU A 331 -20.69 35.83 -13.07
C LEU A 331 -20.44 36.03 -14.58
N GLN A 332 -19.18 36.32 -14.92
CA GLN A 332 -18.78 36.58 -16.30
C GLN A 332 -17.60 35.67 -16.68
N PRO A 333 -17.69 34.87 -17.79
CA PRO A 333 -16.53 34.15 -18.31
C PRO A 333 -15.51 35.17 -18.84
N LYS A 334 -14.23 34.97 -18.60
CA LYS A 334 -13.16 35.83 -19.13
C LYS A 334 -13.03 35.74 -20.65
N SER A 335 -13.42 34.61 -21.24
CA SER A 335 -13.53 34.43 -22.68
C SER A 335 -15.00 34.47 -23.09
N ILE A 336 -15.36 35.41 -23.93
CA ILE A 336 -16.76 35.76 -24.28
C ILE A 336 -17.46 34.74 -25.17
N THR A 337 -16.75 33.72 -25.67
CA THR A 337 -17.26 32.82 -26.73
C THR A 337 -18.32 31.83 -26.30
N ILE A 338 -18.39 31.46 -25.01
CA ILE A 338 -19.33 30.42 -24.55
C ILE A 338 -20.01 30.85 -23.24
N PRO A 339 -21.32 31.17 -23.24
CA PRO A 339 -22.00 31.64 -22.05
C PRO A 339 -22.14 30.56 -20.96
N ILE A 340 -22.17 31.03 -19.70
CA ILE A 340 -22.45 30.15 -18.52
C ILE A 340 -23.92 29.74 -18.57
N GLN A 341 -24.20 28.46 -18.67
CA GLN A 341 -25.54 27.89 -18.72
C GLN A 341 -26.11 27.63 -17.33
N SER A 342 -25.30 27.13 -16.41
CA SER A 342 -25.69 26.83 -15.02
C SER A 342 -24.58 27.16 -14.05
N VAL A 343 -24.94 27.33 -12.77
CA VAL A 343 -24.00 27.63 -11.69
C VAL A 343 -24.31 26.71 -10.51
N ILE A 344 -23.28 26.21 -9.90
CA ILE A 344 -23.34 25.53 -8.63
C ILE A 344 -22.70 26.43 -7.58
N ALA A 345 -23.34 26.55 -6.42
CA ALA A 345 -22.84 27.38 -5.32
C ALA A 345 -22.74 26.60 -4.02
N TYR A 346 -21.67 26.84 -3.27
CA TYR A 346 -21.40 26.23 -1.95
C TYR A 346 -21.12 27.32 -0.93
N SER A 347 -21.51 27.11 0.33
CA SER A 347 -21.12 27.94 1.47
C SER A 347 -20.00 27.31 2.28
N PHE A 348 -19.19 28.17 2.90
CA PHE A 348 -18.07 27.78 3.75
C PHE A 348 -18.10 28.59 5.05
N THR A 349 -17.80 27.94 6.16
CA THR A 349 -17.62 28.60 7.46
C THR A 349 -16.44 29.58 7.42
N PRO A 350 -16.29 30.54 8.37
CA PRO A 350 -15.12 31.39 8.45
C PRO A 350 -13.78 30.65 8.61
N TYR A 351 -13.83 29.40 9.06
CA TYR A 351 -12.67 28.49 9.16
C TYR A 351 -12.40 27.72 7.86
N GLY A 352 -13.18 27.96 6.81
CA GLY A 352 -12.99 27.31 5.50
C GLY A 352 -13.56 25.91 5.35
N PHE A 353 -14.33 25.42 6.33
CA PHE A 353 -15.02 24.13 6.19
C PHE A 353 -16.22 24.26 5.28
N ALA A 354 -16.35 23.35 4.30
CA ALA A 354 -17.55 23.26 3.48
C ALA A 354 -18.76 22.98 4.36
N ASP A 355 -19.83 23.75 4.18
CA ASP A 355 -21.02 23.67 5.01
C ASP A 355 -22.15 23.00 4.23
N GLU A 356 -22.63 23.64 3.15
CA GLU A 356 -23.68 23.07 2.33
C GLU A 356 -23.67 23.59 0.88
N LYS A 357 -24.35 22.85 0.01
CA LYS A 357 -24.70 23.34 -1.33
C LYS A 357 -25.83 24.34 -1.19
N ILE A 358 -25.63 25.56 -1.74
CA ILE A 358 -26.59 26.65 -1.65
C ILE A 358 -27.65 26.50 -2.74
N ASN A 359 -28.90 26.75 -2.38
CA ASN A 359 -29.98 26.86 -3.34
C ASN A 359 -29.92 28.28 -4.04
N ILE A 360 -29.80 28.25 -5.35
CA ILE A 360 -29.87 29.46 -6.19
C ILE A 360 -31.37 29.81 -6.39
N LEU A 361 -31.78 30.96 -5.87
CA LEU A 361 -33.19 31.41 -5.91
C LEU A 361 -33.61 31.87 -7.30
N SER A 362 -32.69 32.55 -8.01
CA SER A 362 -32.92 32.94 -9.42
C SER A 362 -31.60 32.86 -10.20
N SER A 363 -31.71 32.61 -11.50
CA SER A 363 -30.57 32.53 -12.42
C SER A 363 -30.98 33.04 -13.79
N GLU A 364 -30.46 34.20 -14.16
CA GLU A 364 -30.81 34.89 -15.40
C GLU A 364 -29.59 35.02 -16.31
N GLN A 365 -29.76 34.65 -17.58
CA GLN A 365 -28.74 34.85 -18.61
C GLN A 365 -28.78 36.27 -19.11
N VAL A 366 -27.65 36.99 -19.08
CA VAL A 366 -27.46 38.32 -19.68
C VAL A 366 -26.38 38.23 -20.76
N GLU A 367 -26.31 39.27 -21.60
CA GLU A 367 -25.43 39.26 -22.78
C GLU A 367 -23.96 38.91 -22.44
N ALA A 368 -23.44 39.45 -21.37
CA ALA A 368 -22.03 39.31 -20.99
C ALA A 368 -21.78 38.18 -19.93
N GLY A 369 -22.82 37.53 -19.37
CA GLY A 369 -22.65 36.54 -18.30
C GLY A 369 -23.97 36.09 -17.71
N ARG A 370 -23.98 35.75 -16.42
CA ARG A 370 -25.15 35.27 -15.70
C ARG A 370 -25.31 35.98 -14.36
N ILE A 371 -26.53 36.45 -14.10
CA ILE A 371 -26.90 36.99 -12.80
C ILE A 371 -27.55 35.88 -11.98
N ILE A 372 -27.10 35.69 -10.74
CA ILE A 372 -27.71 34.77 -9.80
C ILE A 372 -28.08 35.47 -8.49
N THR A 373 -29.11 34.98 -7.83
CA THR A 373 -29.48 35.43 -6.47
C THR A 373 -29.48 34.22 -5.51
N VAL A 374 -29.03 34.47 -4.28
CA VAL A 374 -29.01 33.51 -3.19
C VAL A 374 -29.64 34.11 -1.94
N SER A 375 -30.12 33.29 -1.02
CA SER A 375 -30.67 33.76 0.25
C SER A 375 -29.59 34.34 1.15
N LYS A 376 -29.74 35.59 1.58
CA LYS A 376 -28.81 36.26 2.51
C LYS A 376 -28.71 35.51 3.83
N LYS A 377 -29.81 34.96 4.32
CA LYS A 377 -29.86 34.15 5.56
C LYS A 377 -29.01 32.89 5.48
N GLN A 378 -28.94 32.22 4.31
CA GLN A 378 -28.12 31.03 4.11
C GLN A 378 -26.62 31.32 4.03
N VAL A 379 -26.24 32.56 3.72
CA VAL A 379 -24.85 32.94 3.45
C VAL A 379 -24.29 33.97 4.44
N GLU A 380 -25.07 34.31 5.46
CA GLU A 380 -24.64 35.28 6.48
C GLU A 380 -23.40 34.77 7.22
N ARG A 381 -22.35 35.58 7.28
CA ARG A 381 -21.04 35.26 7.88
C ARG A 381 -20.30 34.05 7.23
N ARG A 382 -20.57 33.79 5.95
CA ARG A 382 -19.96 32.68 5.20
C ARG A 382 -19.22 33.15 3.98
N ALA A 383 -18.26 32.40 3.52
CA ALA A 383 -17.71 32.55 2.18
C ALA A 383 -18.50 31.70 1.19
N LEU A 384 -18.53 32.13 -0.05
CA LEU A 384 -19.21 31.44 -1.14
C LEU A 384 -18.23 30.99 -2.18
N GLN A 385 -18.46 29.79 -2.72
CA GLN A 385 -17.76 29.30 -3.89
C GLN A 385 -18.77 29.09 -5.01
N PHE A 386 -18.43 29.54 -6.20
CA PHE A 386 -19.24 29.36 -7.40
C PHE A 386 -18.46 28.61 -8.47
N ILE A 387 -19.13 27.65 -9.10
CA ILE A 387 -18.63 26.92 -10.26
C ILE A 387 -19.63 27.09 -11.38
N GLY A 388 -19.21 27.77 -12.45
CA GLY A 388 -20.00 27.91 -13.66
C GLY A 388 -19.86 26.66 -14.56
N GLN A 389 -20.93 26.33 -15.29
CA GLN A 389 -20.88 25.34 -16.36
C GLN A 389 -21.44 25.98 -17.64
N ASN A 390 -20.73 25.88 -18.74
CA ASN A 390 -21.17 26.39 -20.03
C ASN A 390 -22.07 25.37 -20.76
N LYS A 391 -22.64 25.74 -21.90
CA LYS A 391 -23.52 24.88 -22.70
C LYS A 391 -22.84 23.66 -23.31
N LEU A 392 -21.51 23.61 -23.33
CA LEU A 392 -20.75 22.45 -23.78
C LEU A 392 -20.47 21.45 -22.64
N GLY A 393 -20.85 21.80 -21.40
CA GLY A 393 -20.59 20.96 -20.23
C GLY A 393 -19.28 21.29 -19.51
N THR A 394 -18.43 22.19 -20.04
CA THR A 394 -17.18 22.59 -19.39
C THR A 394 -17.45 23.35 -18.10
N ARG A 395 -16.74 22.98 -17.04
CA ARG A 395 -16.79 23.69 -15.75
C ARG A 395 -15.76 24.81 -15.70
N SER A 396 -16.08 25.87 -14.98
CA SER A 396 -15.10 26.90 -14.63
C SER A 396 -14.17 26.44 -13.53
N PHE A 397 -13.05 27.14 -13.36
CA PHE A 397 -12.36 27.13 -12.07
C PHE A 397 -13.30 27.61 -10.97
N PRO A 398 -13.17 27.12 -9.73
CA PRO A 398 -13.93 27.65 -8.61
C PRO A 398 -13.59 29.12 -8.38
N MET A 399 -14.62 29.93 -8.21
CA MET A 399 -14.48 31.36 -7.86
C MET A 399 -15.09 31.62 -6.50
N HIS A 400 -14.43 32.45 -5.70
CA HIS A 400 -14.82 32.69 -4.32
C HIS A 400 -15.26 34.13 -4.15
N TRP A 401 -16.36 34.30 -3.42
CA TRP A 401 -16.76 35.60 -2.87
C TRP A 401 -16.65 35.57 -1.36
N ILE A 402 -15.91 36.50 -0.80
CA ILE A 402 -15.62 36.57 0.63
C ILE A 402 -16.04 37.95 1.13
N ASP A 403 -16.96 37.99 2.10
CA ASP A 403 -17.29 39.25 2.78
C ASP A 403 -16.11 39.65 3.67
N THR A 404 -15.54 40.82 3.38
CA THR A 404 -14.36 41.35 4.10
C THR A 404 -14.60 41.51 5.61
N LYS A 405 -15.86 41.63 6.05
CA LYS A 405 -16.23 41.69 7.46
C LYS A 405 -16.05 40.36 8.21
N ASN A 406 -15.95 39.26 7.47
CA ASN A 406 -15.85 37.90 8.00
C ASN A 406 -14.47 37.30 7.81
N THR A 407 -13.46 38.10 7.55
CA THR A 407 -12.08 37.63 7.35
C THR A 407 -11.24 37.87 8.59
N ALA A 408 -10.31 36.95 8.85
CA ALA A 408 -9.29 37.13 9.88
C ALA A 408 -8.22 38.15 9.44
N ASN A 409 -7.56 38.72 10.43
CA ASN A 409 -6.41 39.56 10.17
C ASN A 409 -5.25 38.72 9.64
N HIS A 410 -4.86 38.93 8.39
CA HIS A 410 -3.79 38.23 7.72
C HIS A 410 -2.42 38.38 8.42
N LEU A 411 -2.24 39.43 9.27
CA LEU A 411 -0.99 39.66 10.02
C LEU A 411 -0.81 38.71 11.21
N SER A 412 -1.91 38.10 11.73
CA SER A 412 -1.88 37.30 12.94
C SER A 412 -2.39 35.85 12.75
N VAL A 413 -3.03 35.54 11.62
CA VAL A 413 -3.55 34.17 11.36
C VAL A 413 -2.42 33.15 11.24
N ASN A 414 -2.58 31.97 11.82
CA ASN A 414 -1.65 30.87 11.57
C ASN A 414 -1.85 30.31 10.15
N ILE A 415 -0.76 29.84 9.57
CA ILE A 415 -0.74 29.29 8.22
C ILE A 415 -0.06 27.94 8.30
N ASP A 416 -0.79 26.93 7.89
CA ASP A 416 -0.27 25.58 7.72
C ASP A 416 0.19 25.40 6.26
N LEU A 417 1.25 24.60 6.12
CA LEU A 417 1.78 24.19 4.82
C LEU A 417 1.80 22.65 4.80
N ASP A 418 1.19 22.08 3.77
CA ASP A 418 1.22 20.65 3.51
C ASP A 418 1.84 20.38 2.14
N ILE A 419 2.64 19.33 2.04
CA ILE A 419 3.33 18.93 0.82
C ILE A 419 2.91 17.50 0.47
N SER A 420 2.39 17.36 -0.75
CA SER A 420 2.06 16.05 -1.31
C SER A 420 2.81 15.83 -2.63
N HIS A 421 3.14 14.58 -2.91
CA HIS A 421 3.85 14.18 -4.11
C HIS A 421 3.01 13.19 -4.92
N THR A 422 2.59 13.60 -6.10
CA THR A 422 1.80 12.77 -7.03
C THR A 422 2.60 12.42 -8.29
N ASP A 423 1.98 11.73 -9.22
CA ASP A 423 2.62 11.45 -10.53
C ASP A 423 2.82 12.72 -11.37
N ALA A 424 2.05 13.78 -11.14
CA ALA A 424 2.23 15.08 -11.82
C ALA A 424 3.40 15.91 -11.25
N GLY A 425 3.79 15.68 -10.00
CA GLY A 425 4.83 16.45 -9.30
C GLY A 425 4.49 16.72 -7.84
N VAL A 426 5.15 17.72 -7.28
CA VAL A 426 4.98 18.17 -5.90
C VAL A 426 3.92 19.27 -5.85
N TYR A 427 2.93 19.11 -4.99
CA TYR A 427 1.96 20.13 -4.65
C TYR A 427 2.26 20.69 -3.28
N ILE A 428 2.16 21.99 -3.15
CA ILE A 428 2.22 22.69 -1.88
C ILE A 428 0.86 23.32 -1.62
N GLN A 429 0.21 22.85 -0.55
CA GLN A 429 -1.03 23.42 -0.05
C GLN A 429 -0.69 24.45 1.04
N VAL A 430 -1.23 25.63 0.92
CA VAL A 430 -1.14 26.68 1.93
C VAL A 430 -2.52 26.92 2.50
N GLN A 431 -2.67 26.75 3.81
CA GLN A 431 -3.95 26.84 4.48
C GLN A 431 -3.90 27.78 5.70
N PRO A 432 -4.40 29.02 5.59
CA PRO A 432 -4.70 29.83 6.75
C PRO A 432 -5.75 29.16 7.64
N GLU A 433 -5.60 29.19 8.97
CA GLU A 433 -6.59 28.66 9.93
C GLU A 433 -7.97 29.29 9.78
N GLN A 434 -8.04 30.49 9.23
CA GLN A 434 -9.28 31.20 8.94
C GLN A 434 -9.17 31.88 7.57
N ILE A 435 -10.30 32.15 6.96
CA ILE A 435 -10.36 32.89 5.70
C ILE A 435 -9.77 34.30 5.88
N VAL A 436 -8.85 34.67 5.00
CA VAL A 436 -8.15 35.94 5.04
C VAL A 436 -8.49 36.80 3.80
N ASN A 437 -8.52 38.11 4.00
CA ASN A 437 -8.62 39.08 2.88
C ASN A 437 -7.21 39.54 2.49
N ALA A 438 -6.46 38.66 1.83
CA ALA A 438 -5.12 38.92 1.32
C ALA A 438 -4.84 38.07 0.09
N ASN A 439 -4.06 38.58 -0.83
CA ASN A 439 -3.55 37.80 -1.95
C ASN A 439 -2.40 36.91 -1.46
N LEU A 440 -2.55 35.59 -1.59
CA LEU A 440 -1.51 34.62 -1.25
C LEU A 440 -0.69 34.25 -2.49
N SER A 441 0.61 34.13 -2.29
CA SER A 441 1.53 33.52 -3.24
C SER A 441 2.58 32.73 -2.46
N LEU A 442 3.20 31.79 -3.12
CA LEU A 442 4.31 31.02 -2.57
C LEU A 442 5.61 31.52 -3.19
N ARG A 443 6.68 31.61 -2.40
CA ARG A 443 8.03 31.91 -2.88
C ARG A 443 8.95 30.76 -2.55
N LEU A 444 9.58 30.20 -3.59
CA LEU A 444 10.71 29.28 -3.46
C LEU A 444 11.99 30.12 -3.53
N LYS A 445 12.75 30.15 -2.45
CA LYS A 445 13.94 30.98 -2.31
C LYS A 445 15.20 30.12 -2.27
N GLY A 446 16.10 30.35 -3.21
CA GLY A 446 17.46 29.85 -3.20
C GLY A 446 18.46 30.91 -2.73
N GLU A 447 19.75 30.57 -2.74
CA GLU A 447 20.84 31.42 -2.25
C GLU A 447 20.91 32.78 -2.97
N TYR A 448 20.71 32.80 -4.29
CA TYR A 448 20.88 34.00 -5.12
C TYR A 448 19.62 34.48 -5.83
N GLN A 449 18.57 33.67 -5.82
CA GLN A 449 17.34 33.95 -6.55
C GLN A 449 16.12 33.41 -5.85
N TYR A 450 14.98 33.95 -6.18
CA TYR A 450 13.70 33.39 -5.76
C TYR A 450 12.74 33.26 -6.96
N GLN A 451 11.86 32.27 -6.88
CA GLN A 451 10.78 32.08 -7.81
C GLN A 451 9.44 32.25 -7.07
N THR A 452 8.58 33.11 -7.59
CA THR A 452 7.21 33.21 -7.08
C THR A 452 6.33 32.20 -7.81
N ILE A 453 5.69 31.33 -7.04
CA ILE A 453 4.75 30.32 -7.53
C ILE A 453 3.34 30.82 -7.27
N PRO A 454 2.48 30.93 -8.29
CA PRO A 454 1.08 31.29 -8.10
C PRO A 454 0.36 30.20 -7.33
N LEU A 455 -0.59 30.62 -6.50
CA LEU A 455 -1.47 29.73 -5.75
C LEU A 455 -2.89 29.83 -6.33
N ASN A 456 -3.47 28.68 -6.62
CA ASN A 456 -4.88 28.56 -7.01
C ASN A 456 -5.72 28.39 -5.75
N GLN A 457 -6.65 29.29 -5.52
CA GLN A 457 -7.60 29.18 -4.41
C GLN A 457 -8.64 28.11 -4.77
N ILE A 458 -8.51 26.91 -4.19
CA ILE A 458 -9.42 25.76 -4.45
C ILE A 458 -10.61 25.74 -3.50
N GLN A 459 -10.45 26.33 -2.31
CA GLN A 459 -11.50 26.62 -1.35
C GLN A 459 -11.20 27.97 -0.69
N PRO A 460 -12.15 28.61 0.00
CA PRO A 460 -11.94 29.92 0.57
C PRO A 460 -10.72 30.11 1.47
N SER A 461 -10.29 29.04 2.18
CA SER A 461 -9.07 29.05 3.00
C SER A 461 -8.00 28.06 2.50
N VAL A 462 -8.18 27.40 1.36
CA VAL A 462 -7.22 26.40 0.85
C VAL A 462 -6.68 26.86 -0.49
N TYR A 463 -5.37 26.99 -0.55
CA TYR A 463 -4.62 27.44 -1.72
C TYR A 463 -3.65 26.35 -2.13
N LEU A 464 -3.59 26.03 -3.42
CA LEU A 464 -2.77 24.94 -3.96
C LEU A 464 -1.90 25.46 -5.10
N THR A 465 -0.63 25.05 -5.15
CA THR A 465 0.21 25.28 -6.33
C THR A 465 -0.26 24.42 -7.50
N ASN A 466 0.12 24.80 -8.71
CA ASN A 466 0.23 23.81 -9.78
C ASN A 466 1.33 22.79 -9.40
N PRO A 467 1.34 21.59 -10.00
CA PRO A 467 2.41 20.62 -9.72
C PRO A 467 3.78 21.22 -10.09
N ILE A 468 4.69 21.16 -9.15
CA ILE A 468 6.05 21.66 -9.27
C ILE A 468 6.97 20.46 -9.53
N SER A 469 7.84 20.52 -10.52
CA SER A 469 8.81 19.46 -10.73
C SER A 469 9.74 19.34 -9.51
N PRO A 470 9.97 18.12 -8.96
CA PRO A 470 10.90 17.95 -7.83
C PRO A 470 12.29 18.52 -8.08
N VAL A 471 12.76 18.52 -9.34
CA VAL A 471 14.08 19.07 -9.71
C VAL A 471 14.19 20.57 -9.40
N GLN A 472 13.08 21.32 -9.42
CA GLN A 472 13.10 22.76 -9.09
C GLN A 472 13.48 23.03 -7.62
N PHE A 473 13.38 22.01 -6.75
CA PHE A 473 13.76 22.12 -5.35
C PHE A 473 15.26 21.90 -5.08
N GLU A 474 16.05 21.49 -6.06
CA GLU A 474 17.51 21.23 -5.85
C GLU A 474 18.28 22.47 -5.36
N HIS A 475 17.82 23.67 -5.68
CA HIS A 475 18.46 24.94 -5.35
C HIS A 475 17.56 25.86 -4.51
N VAL A 476 16.59 25.28 -3.81
CA VAL A 476 15.68 26.01 -2.93
C VAL A 476 16.06 25.75 -1.48
N ASP A 477 16.39 26.82 -0.75
CA ASP A 477 16.79 26.74 0.66
C ASP A 477 15.59 26.98 1.60
N GLN A 478 14.58 27.71 1.12
CA GLN A 478 13.45 28.12 1.94
C GLN A 478 12.16 28.27 1.13
N ILE A 479 11.05 27.88 1.75
CA ILE A 479 9.69 28.09 1.24
C ILE A 479 9.02 29.16 2.08
N GLU A 480 8.46 30.19 1.43
CA GLU A 480 7.79 31.30 2.08
C GLU A 480 6.38 31.48 1.53
N ALA A 481 5.38 31.59 2.40
CA ALA A 481 4.05 32.11 2.00
C ALA A 481 4.03 33.63 2.16
N ILE A 482 3.61 34.32 1.12
CA ILE A 482 3.52 35.77 1.07
C ILE A 482 2.03 36.16 1.06
N LEU A 483 1.62 36.89 2.08
CA LEU A 483 0.27 37.45 2.21
C LEU A 483 0.32 38.92 1.93
N LYS A 484 -0.27 39.36 0.83
CA LYS A 484 -0.35 40.76 0.42
C LYS A 484 -1.73 41.32 0.74
N GLY A 485 -1.84 42.05 1.82
CA GLY A 485 -2.96 42.92 2.18
C GLY A 485 -2.54 44.39 2.14
N SER A 486 -3.00 45.18 3.10
CA SER A 486 -2.52 46.59 3.32
C SER A 486 -1.03 46.59 3.73
N ILE A 487 -0.58 45.57 4.40
CA ILE A 487 0.81 45.33 4.79
C ILE A 487 1.16 43.94 4.32
N GLU A 488 2.37 43.73 3.76
CA GLU A 488 2.86 42.40 3.37
C GLU A 488 3.34 41.64 4.61
N ARG A 489 2.91 40.36 4.73
CA ARG A 489 3.42 39.43 5.71
C ARG A 489 4.08 38.25 5.00
N GLN A 490 5.22 37.83 5.53
CA GLN A 490 5.95 36.65 5.07
C GLN A 490 5.93 35.60 6.18
N VAL A 491 5.54 34.36 5.84
CA VAL A 491 5.59 33.20 6.73
C VAL A 491 6.57 32.21 6.15
N ARG A 492 7.62 31.91 6.90
CA ARG A 492 8.69 31.01 6.49
C ARG A 492 8.41 29.59 6.99
N PHE A 493 8.66 28.63 6.11
CA PHE A 493 8.58 27.21 6.42
C PHE A 493 9.98 26.62 6.31
N ASP A 494 10.48 26.16 7.43
CA ASP A 494 11.83 25.64 7.56
C ASP A 494 11.76 24.14 7.86
N PHE A 495 11.96 23.35 6.83
CA PHE A 495 12.12 21.90 6.94
C PHE A 495 13.19 21.43 5.96
N PRO A 496 14.12 20.55 6.41
CA PRO A 496 15.14 20.01 5.54
C PRO A 496 14.54 18.98 4.59
N TYR A 497 14.83 19.12 3.32
CA TYR A 497 14.46 18.17 2.27
C TYR A 497 15.64 17.96 1.31
N THR A 498 15.57 16.94 0.49
CA THR A 498 16.54 16.64 -0.55
C THR A 498 15.84 16.01 -1.74
N VAL A 499 16.27 16.30 -2.94
CA VAL A 499 15.75 15.67 -4.15
C VAL A 499 16.51 14.39 -4.45
N ALA A 500 15.81 13.26 -4.41
CA ALA A 500 16.35 11.97 -4.84
C ALA A 500 16.20 11.85 -6.37
N MET A 501 17.30 11.76 -7.08
CA MET A 501 17.32 11.52 -8.53
C MET A 501 17.55 10.04 -8.83
N PRO A 502 16.86 9.46 -9.84
CA PRO A 502 17.19 8.13 -10.32
C PRO A 502 18.68 8.03 -10.70
N GLY A 503 19.32 6.95 -10.33
CA GLY A 503 20.76 6.74 -10.58
C GLY A 503 21.69 7.37 -9.55
N THR A 504 21.18 8.13 -8.57
CA THR A 504 21.99 8.76 -7.52
C THR A 504 21.68 8.20 -6.13
N SER A 505 22.60 8.39 -5.20
CA SER A 505 22.39 8.12 -3.78
C SER A 505 22.47 9.43 -3.01
N ILE A 506 21.44 9.72 -2.23
CA ILE A 506 21.37 10.93 -1.40
C ILE A 506 21.23 10.57 0.08
N THR A 507 21.47 11.55 0.94
CA THR A 507 21.14 11.46 2.36
C THR A 507 20.21 12.61 2.74
N VAL A 508 19.07 12.27 3.32
CA VAL A 508 18.12 13.22 3.92
C VAL A 508 18.29 13.19 5.43
N VAL A 509 18.32 14.34 6.06
CA VAL A 509 18.52 14.46 7.52
C VAL A 509 17.35 15.22 8.12
N SER A 510 16.83 14.76 9.26
CA SER A 510 15.78 15.45 10.00
C SER A 510 16.26 16.80 10.54
N LYS A 511 15.34 17.73 10.77
CA LYS A 511 15.62 19.08 11.28
C LYS A 511 16.44 19.08 12.58
N ASP A 512 16.22 18.09 13.45
CA ASP A 512 16.94 17.92 14.70
C ASP A 512 18.26 17.13 14.55
N SER A 513 18.58 16.68 13.34
CA SER A 513 19.79 15.91 13.01
C SER A 513 19.93 14.56 13.71
N TYR A 514 18.84 14.01 14.28
CA TYR A 514 18.87 12.71 14.94
C TYR A 514 18.47 11.56 14.03
N CYS A 515 17.69 11.82 12.96
CA CYS A 515 17.28 10.81 11.99
C CYS A 515 17.82 11.13 10.60
N SER A 516 18.21 10.11 9.86
CA SER A 516 18.66 10.24 8.47
C SER A 516 18.18 9.07 7.63
N ILE A 517 17.85 9.33 6.35
CA ILE A 517 17.59 8.31 5.31
C ILE A 517 18.69 8.40 4.28
N ARG A 518 19.19 7.25 3.84
CA ARG A 518 20.11 7.17 2.70
C ARG A 518 19.49 6.29 1.61
N THR A 519 19.26 6.87 0.43
CA THR A 519 18.80 6.13 -0.75
C THR A 519 19.96 5.41 -1.42
N ASN A 520 19.67 4.35 -2.14
CA ASN A 520 20.58 3.78 -3.14
C ASN A 520 20.20 4.30 -4.56
N LYS A 521 21.05 3.99 -5.54
CA LYS A 521 20.88 4.47 -6.93
C LYS A 521 19.56 4.03 -7.59
N SER A 522 18.91 3.00 -7.07
CA SER A 522 17.69 2.42 -7.62
C SER A 522 16.49 2.54 -6.68
N SER A 523 16.57 3.34 -5.61
CA SER A 523 15.47 3.47 -4.65
C SER A 523 14.25 4.16 -5.27
N VAL A 524 14.47 5.13 -6.17
CA VAL A 524 13.40 5.87 -6.83
C VAL A 524 13.48 5.73 -8.35
N THR A 525 12.33 5.73 -9.02
CA THR A 525 12.23 5.67 -10.49
C THR A 525 12.08 7.05 -11.13
N ASN A 526 11.65 8.03 -10.33
CA ASN A 526 11.43 9.43 -10.72
C ASN A 526 12.11 10.37 -9.73
N PRO A 527 12.46 11.61 -10.15
CA PRO A 527 12.87 12.65 -9.20
C PRO A 527 11.83 12.76 -8.08
N THR A 528 12.29 12.64 -6.83
CA THR A 528 11.40 12.59 -5.66
C THR A 528 11.91 13.53 -4.59
N LEU A 529 11.07 14.48 -4.16
CA LEU A 529 11.37 15.32 -3.00
C LEU A 529 11.19 14.50 -1.73
N MET A 530 12.24 14.34 -0.94
CA MET A 530 12.23 13.53 0.29
C MET A 530 12.56 14.37 1.51
N TRP A 531 11.85 14.13 2.61
CA TRP A 531 12.11 14.77 3.91
C TRP A 531 11.72 13.90 5.08
N LEU A 532 12.06 14.35 6.29
CA LEU A 532 11.77 13.68 7.54
C LEU A 532 11.03 14.62 8.48
N GLU A 533 9.87 14.19 8.93
CA GLU A 533 9.03 14.91 9.89
C GLU A 533 9.06 14.25 11.27
N ALA A 534 9.33 15.05 12.31
CA ALA A 534 9.14 14.59 13.70
C ALA A 534 7.62 14.67 14.05
N VAL A 535 7.01 13.53 14.31
CA VAL A 535 5.59 13.41 14.59
C VAL A 535 5.32 13.54 16.07
N HIS A 536 4.40 14.44 16.46
CA HIS A 536 4.02 14.64 17.87
C HIS A 536 2.88 13.71 18.32
N LYS A 537 1.98 13.35 17.40
CA LYS A 537 0.90 12.38 17.66
C LYS A 537 1.27 11.06 17.01
N HIS A 538 1.48 10.05 17.80
CA HIS A 538 1.84 8.70 17.34
C HIS A 538 1.11 7.65 18.18
N ALA A 539 1.07 6.42 17.66
CA ALA A 539 0.53 5.29 18.41
C ALA A 539 1.36 5.00 19.66
N SER A 540 0.69 4.60 20.72
CA SER A 540 1.35 4.17 21.96
C SER A 540 2.19 2.90 21.71
N VAL A 541 3.32 2.78 22.40
CA VAL A 541 4.12 1.55 22.43
C VAL A 541 3.61 0.66 23.56
N THR A 542 3.19 -0.55 23.22
CA THR A 542 2.80 -1.56 24.21
C THR A 542 3.98 -2.52 24.41
N ASN A 543 4.27 -2.88 25.65
CA ASN A 543 5.37 -3.79 26.06
C ASN A 543 6.78 -3.32 25.69
N GLY A 544 6.97 -2.01 25.50
CA GLY A 544 8.27 -1.41 25.23
C GLY A 544 8.32 0.05 25.67
N LYS A 545 9.47 0.68 25.49
CA LYS A 545 9.70 2.08 25.81
C LYS A 545 10.23 2.84 24.60
N LEU A 546 9.49 3.88 24.20
CA LEU A 546 9.93 4.80 23.15
C LEU A 546 11.14 5.60 23.62
N LEU A 547 12.24 5.58 22.88
CA LEU A 547 13.51 6.25 23.23
C LEU A 547 13.92 7.35 22.28
N SER A 548 13.29 7.48 21.13
CA SER A 548 13.49 8.58 20.18
C SER A 548 12.18 9.33 19.94
N ARG A 549 12.24 10.42 19.20
CA ARG A 549 11.07 10.93 18.50
C ARG A 549 10.62 9.91 17.47
N VAL A 550 9.36 9.99 17.08
CA VAL A 550 8.84 9.27 15.92
C VAL A 550 9.07 10.13 14.69
N TYR A 551 9.72 9.56 13.67
CA TYR A 551 9.99 10.24 12.41
C TYR A 551 9.15 9.63 11.31
N GLN A 552 8.28 10.43 10.69
CA GLN A 552 7.58 10.05 9.47
C GLN A 552 8.51 10.29 8.28
N LEU A 553 8.74 9.26 7.50
CA LEU A 553 9.46 9.34 6.24
C LEU A 553 8.51 9.81 5.14
N GLN A 554 8.94 10.82 4.39
CA GLN A 554 8.14 11.42 3.33
C GLN A 554 8.86 11.39 1.97
N PRO A 555 8.12 11.29 0.87
CA PRO A 555 6.65 11.22 0.78
C PRO A 555 6.13 9.79 0.97
N PHE A 556 5.36 9.53 2.01
CA PHE A 556 4.89 8.17 2.36
C PHE A 556 3.95 7.55 1.30
N GLU A 557 3.39 8.36 0.44
CA GLU A 557 2.46 7.98 -0.65
C GLU A 557 3.17 7.63 -1.97
N ARG A 558 4.52 7.62 -1.98
CA ARG A 558 5.31 7.20 -3.16
C ARG A 558 5.99 5.85 -2.90
N PRO A 559 5.94 4.91 -3.86
CA PRO A 559 6.61 3.63 -3.72
C PRO A 559 8.12 3.77 -3.87
N LEU A 560 8.86 2.94 -3.16
CA LEU A 560 10.27 2.70 -3.39
C LEU A 560 10.43 1.47 -4.28
N LEU A 561 11.37 1.52 -5.25
CA LEU A 561 11.73 0.35 -6.06
C LEU A 561 12.73 -0.55 -5.32
N LYS A 562 13.58 0.04 -4.50
CA LYS A 562 14.54 -0.65 -3.63
C LYS A 562 14.54 -0.01 -2.25
N PRO A 563 14.82 -0.80 -1.21
CA PRO A 563 14.88 -0.31 0.16
C PRO A 563 15.82 0.88 0.34
N VAL A 564 15.56 1.68 1.35
CA VAL A 564 16.44 2.76 1.81
C VAL A 564 16.99 2.44 3.18
N ASN A 565 18.22 2.93 3.46
CA ASN A 565 18.83 2.80 4.77
C ASN A 565 18.36 3.95 5.66
N ILE A 566 17.88 3.62 6.86
CA ILE A 566 17.55 4.57 7.92
C ILE A 566 18.60 4.53 9.01
N GLY A 567 18.92 5.71 9.58
CA GLY A 567 19.77 5.83 10.76
C GLY A 567 19.13 6.74 11.80
N ILE A 568 19.02 6.29 13.06
CA ILE A 568 18.55 7.12 14.17
C ILE A 568 19.59 7.11 15.29
N ARG A 569 19.95 8.31 15.77
CA ARG A 569 20.87 8.49 16.90
C ARG A 569 20.15 8.32 18.23
N TYR A 570 20.80 7.67 19.19
CA TYR A 570 20.30 7.51 20.55
C TYR A 570 21.18 8.18 21.60
N PRO A 571 20.64 8.54 22.78
CA PRO A 571 21.40 9.19 23.84
C PRO A 571 22.52 8.32 24.42
N SER A 572 23.69 8.92 24.73
CA SER A 572 24.87 8.21 25.25
C SER A 572 24.67 7.54 26.63
N LYS A 573 23.66 7.96 27.39
CA LYS A 573 23.42 7.53 28.78
C LYS A 573 22.56 6.25 28.90
N LEU A 574 22.25 5.55 27.79
CA LEU A 574 21.49 4.30 27.86
C LEU A 574 22.30 3.19 28.52
N LYS A 575 21.69 2.52 29.52
CA LYS A 575 22.33 1.47 30.33
C LYS A 575 22.46 0.16 29.55
N ASP A 576 21.43 -0.24 28.82
CA ASP A 576 21.42 -1.46 28.02
C ASP A 576 21.21 -1.12 26.54
N ARG A 577 22.30 -1.16 25.77
CA ARG A 577 22.30 -0.85 24.34
C ARG A 577 21.98 -2.06 23.46
N GLY A 578 21.85 -3.25 24.06
CA GLY A 578 21.52 -4.49 23.36
C GLY A 578 20.02 -4.68 23.16
N LYS A 579 19.20 -3.91 23.89
CA LYS A 579 17.72 -4.03 23.89
C LYS A 579 17.00 -2.95 23.07
N ILE A 580 17.77 -2.08 22.41
CA ILE A 580 17.23 -0.98 21.61
C ILE A 580 17.31 -1.32 20.13
N HIS A 581 16.19 -1.16 19.42
CA HIS A 581 16.09 -1.45 18.00
C HIS A 581 15.22 -0.42 17.27
N LEU A 582 15.30 -0.42 15.95
CA LEU A 582 14.41 0.35 15.09
C LEU A 582 13.10 -0.41 14.89
N TYR A 583 11.99 0.34 14.89
CA TYR A 583 10.67 -0.17 14.60
C TYR A 583 9.96 0.78 13.65
N TYR A 584 9.20 0.23 12.70
CA TYR A 584 8.26 1.01 11.89
C TYR A 584 6.84 0.78 12.38
N TYR A 585 5.97 1.75 12.13
CA TYR A 585 4.58 1.65 12.51
C TYR A 585 3.71 1.23 11.32
N ASP A 586 3.14 0.03 11.40
CA ASP A 586 2.09 -0.45 10.51
C ASP A 586 0.71 -0.21 11.13
N GLN A 587 -0.26 0.26 10.32
CA GLN A 587 -1.59 0.59 10.84
C GLN A 587 -2.39 -0.64 11.29
N ASN A 588 -2.10 -1.82 10.75
CA ASN A 588 -2.80 -3.06 11.07
C ASN A 588 -2.06 -3.88 12.13
N GLU A 589 -0.74 -3.93 12.05
CA GLU A 589 0.10 -4.76 12.94
C GLU A 589 0.70 -3.98 14.12
N GLY A 590 0.67 -2.63 14.08
CA GLY A 590 1.29 -1.78 15.08
C GLY A 590 2.81 -1.64 14.87
N TRP A 591 3.56 -1.43 15.97
CA TRP A 591 5.01 -1.32 15.92
C TRP A 591 5.65 -2.66 15.54
N SER A 592 6.36 -2.67 14.44
CA SER A 592 6.99 -3.84 13.84
C SER A 592 8.51 -3.68 13.79
N PHE A 593 9.22 -4.73 14.17
CA PHE A 593 10.68 -4.76 14.28
C PHE A 593 11.38 -4.59 12.92
N ILE A 594 12.42 -3.74 12.89
CA ILE A 594 13.34 -3.62 11.76
C ILE A 594 14.65 -4.29 12.14
N PRO A 595 15.20 -5.23 11.32
CA PRO A 595 16.56 -5.74 11.51
C PRO A 595 17.54 -4.57 11.67
N THR A 596 18.21 -4.51 12.82
CA THR A 596 18.93 -3.30 13.24
C THR A 596 20.39 -3.61 13.49
N GLU A 597 21.28 -2.82 12.89
CA GLU A 597 22.69 -2.78 13.24
C GLU A 597 22.96 -1.63 14.23
N ASN A 598 23.77 -1.90 15.26
CA ASN A 598 24.08 -0.92 16.29
C ASN A 598 25.55 -0.48 16.20
N ASN A 599 25.78 0.74 15.74
CA ASN A 599 27.09 1.37 15.81
C ASN A 599 27.26 2.08 17.17
N HIS A 600 27.86 1.40 18.12
CA HIS A 600 28.06 1.88 19.50
C HIS A 600 28.94 3.12 19.60
N GLU A 601 29.94 3.28 18.72
CA GLU A 601 30.86 4.43 18.73
C GLU A 601 30.15 5.71 18.30
N ARG A 602 29.33 5.61 17.24
CA ARG A 602 28.55 6.74 16.70
C ARG A 602 27.21 6.91 17.38
N GLN A 603 26.79 5.96 18.21
CA GLN A 603 25.48 5.91 18.87
C GLN A 603 24.32 6.00 17.87
N VAL A 604 24.40 5.21 16.81
CA VAL A 604 23.40 5.18 15.73
C VAL A 604 22.92 3.74 15.53
N LEU A 605 21.61 3.57 15.48
CA LEU A 605 20.97 2.37 14.98
C LEU A 605 20.69 2.55 13.49
N THR A 606 21.04 1.55 12.68
CA THR A 606 20.77 1.54 11.24
C THR A 606 19.97 0.31 10.85
N GLY A 607 19.14 0.44 9.81
CA GLY A 607 18.34 -0.65 9.25
C GLY A 607 17.84 -0.30 7.86
N GLU A 608 17.27 -1.27 7.16
CA GLU A 608 16.65 -1.09 5.84
C GLU A 608 15.14 -1.09 5.93
N VAL A 609 14.51 -0.21 5.14
CA VAL A 609 13.05 -0.12 5.04
C VAL A 609 12.60 -0.10 3.58
N GLU A 610 11.54 -0.85 3.29
CA GLU A 610 10.95 -0.98 1.95
C GLU A 610 9.87 0.07 1.68
N HIS A 611 9.34 0.69 2.75
CA HIS A 611 8.29 1.69 2.71
C HIS A 611 8.63 2.90 3.54
N LEU A 612 8.07 4.06 3.18
CA LEU A 612 8.30 5.32 3.91
C LEU A 612 7.27 5.46 5.05
N ASP A 613 7.46 4.67 6.11
CA ASP A 613 6.59 4.63 7.29
C ASP A 613 7.11 5.54 8.42
N ALA A 614 6.33 5.63 9.49
CA ALA A 614 6.79 6.25 10.73
C ALA A 614 7.74 5.30 11.46
N ILE A 615 8.89 5.81 11.90
CA ILE A 615 9.98 5.01 12.49
C ILE A 615 10.43 5.61 13.81
N ALA A 616 10.79 4.75 14.75
CA ALA A 616 11.34 5.15 16.05
C ALA A 616 12.31 4.12 16.61
N ILE A 617 13.09 4.53 17.61
CA ILE A 617 13.83 3.63 18.50
C ILE A 617 12.92 3.23 19.65
N ILE A 618 12.76 1.93 19.83
CA ILE A 618 12.02 1.35 20.96
C ILE A 618 12.96 0.39 21.71
N GLU A 619 12.91 0.47 23.04
CA GLU A 619 13.54 -0.46 23.95
C GLU A 619 12.58 -1.57 24.30
N ASP A 620 12.97 -2.82 24.06
CA ASP A 620 12.23 -4.01 24.43
C ASP A 620 12.97 -4.80 25.51
N ASN A 621 12.45 -4.76 26.72
CA ASN A 621 12.94 -5.52 27.87
C ASN A 621 12.01 -6.64 28.29
N THR A 622 11.01 -6.97 27.47
CA THR A 622 9.97 -7.94 27.79
C THR A 622 10.32 -9.29 27.20
N PRO A 623 10.66 -10.32 27.99
CA PRO A 623 10.95 -11.64 27.44
C PRO A 623 9.73 -12.29 26.78
N PRO A 624 9.95 -13.16 25.78
CA PRO A 624 8.88 -13.95 25.18
C PRO A 624 8.21 -14.84 26.25
N LYS A 625 6.92 -15.10 26.11
CA LYS A 625 6.13 -15.90 27.05
C LYS A 625 5.96 -17.31 26.53
N ILE A 626 6.27 -18.32 27.34
CA ILE A 626 5.91 -19.71 27.08
C ILE A 626 4.49 -19.89 27.63
N LYS A 627 3.49 -20.03 26.75
CA LYS A 627 2.06 -20.04 27.11
C LYS A 627 1.56 -21.40 27.55
N SER A 628 2.06 -22.45 26.89
CA SER A 628 1.71 -23.84 27.20
C SER A 628 2.76 -24.79 26.63
N MET A 629 2.94 -25.90 27.31
CA MET A 629 3.75 -27.03 26.87
C MET A 629 2.93 -28.33 26.96
N HIS A 630 3.08 -29.17 25.96
CA HIS A 630 2.60 -30.53 25.97
C HIS A 630 3.75 -31.43 25.52
N PRO A 631 4.18 -32.44 26.38
CA PRO A 631 3.66 -32.76 27.71
C PRO A 631 3.82 -31.59 28.70
N GLY A 632 2.95 -31.51 29.71
CA GLY A 632 3.02 -30.58 30.80
C GLY A 632 3.87 -31.09 31.97
N ASN A 633 4.31 -30.15 32.84
CA ASN A 633 5.08 -30.53 34.03
C ASN A 633 4.28 -31.45 34.96
N ASP A 634 4.94 -32.45 35.54
CA ASP A 634 4.35 -33.49 36.39
C ASP A 634 3.23 -34.33 35.72
N GLY A 635 3.10 -34.23 34.38
CA GLY A 635 2.11 -34.98 33.62
C GLY A 635 2.44 -36.47 33.52
N ASN A 636 1.39 -37.31 33.40
CA ASN A 636 1.54 -38.75 33.18
C ASN A 636 0.87 -39.15 31.88
N TYR A 637 1.58 -39.82 30.98
CA TYR A 637 1.15 -40.09 29.62
C TYR A 637 1.32 -41.55 29.25
N PRO A 638 0.32 -42.18 28.61
CA PRO A 638 0.52 -43.52 28.03
C PRO A 638 1.55 -43.44 26.90
N SER A 639 2.52 -44.36 26.89
CA SER A 639 3.62 -44.40 25.91
C SER A 639 3.11 -44.40 24.46
N LEU A 640 2.01 -45.09 24.17
CA LEU A 640 1.42 -45.21 22.83
C LEU A 640 0.58 -44.02 22.41
N GLU A 641 0.16 -43.15 23.36
CA GLU A 641 -0.69 -42.01 23.09
C GLU A 641 0.11 -40.68 22.94
N LEU A 642 1.29 -40.62 23.58
CA LEU A 642 2.18 -39.49 23.47
C LEU A 642 2.98 -39.58 22.16
N ASN A 643 2.50 -38.93 21.12
CA ASN A 643 3.07 -39.00 19.77
C ASN A 643 3.71 -37.70 19.30
N GLN A 644 3.49 -36.57 20.02
CA GLN A 644 4.07 -35.29 19.68
C GLN A 644 4.29 -34.41 20.91
N PHE A 645 5.25 -33.49 20.79
CA PHE A 645 5.41 -32.37 21.71
C PHE A 645 4.94 -31.09 21.05
N GLN A 646 4.31 -30.22 21.83
CA GLN A 646 3.84 -28.93 21.34
C GLN A 646 4.11 -27.83 22.36
N ILE A 647 4.70 -26.71 21.93
CA ILE A 647 4.98 -25.55 22.77
C ILE A 647 4.37 -24.32 22.08
N ARG A 648 3.54 -23.59 22.81
CA ARG A 648 2.99 -22.31 22.36
C ARG A 648 3.74 -21.17 23.02
N ILE A 649 4.26 -20.26 22.20
CA ILE A 649 5.03 -19.10 22.62
C ILE A 649 4.33 -17.81 22.18
N GLN A 650 4.67 -16.69 22.81
CA GLN A 650 4.17 -15.38 22.41
C GLN A 650 5.22 -14.33 22.71
N ASP A 651 5.45 -13.45 21.75
CA ASP A 651 6.13 -12.18 21.93
C ASP A 651 5.27 -11.06 21.27
N ASP A 652 5.20 -9.91 21.93
CA ASP A 652 4.23 -8.88 21.58
C ASP A 652 4.88 -7.62 20.97
N LEU A 653 6.22 -7.56 20.85
CA LEU A 653 6.91 -6.38 20.33
C LEU A 653 8.01 -6.73 19.32
N SER A 654 9.19 -7.18 19.76
CA SER A 654 10.29 -7.49 18.84
C SER A 654 10.03 -8.75 18.01
N GLY A 655 9.17 -9.63 18.50
CA GLY A 655 8.86 -10.91 17.88
C GLY A 655 10.01 -11.91 17.97
N ILE A 656 9.74 -13.14 17.58
CA ILE A 656 10.72 -14.23 17.58
C ILE A 656 11.19 -14.46 16.15
N GLU A 657 12.49 -14.46 15.94
CA GLU A 657 13.04 -14.75 14.62
C GLU A 657 12.77 -16.21 14.23
N ALA A 658 12.37 -16.43 12.98
CA ALA A 658 12.15 -17.76 12.43
C ALA A 658 13.50 -18.43 12.06
N ALA A 659 14.36 -18.59 13.05
CA ALA A 659 15.69 -19.18 12.94
C ALA A 659 15.94 -20.16 14.10
N GLU A 660 16.69 -21.20 13.86
CA GLU A 660 17.02 -22.21 14.89
C GLU A 660 17.75 -21.62 16.08
N SER A 661 18.58 -20.60 15.84
CA SER A 661 19.31 -19.89 16.89
C SER A 661 18.43 -19.17 17.92
N SER A 662 17.14 -19.01 17.63
CA SER A 662 16.16 -18.43 18.57
C SER A 662 15.68 -19.42 19.62
N PHE A 663 16.01 -20.69 19.48
CA PHE A 663 15.46 -21.76 20.31
C PHE A 663 16.54 -22.72 20.79
N ASN A 664 16.28 -23.34 21.96
CA ASN A 664 16.95 -24.54 22.39
C ASN A 664 15.88 -25.52 22.92
N PHE A 665 15.73 -26.68 22.29
CA PHE A 665 14.72 -27.66 22.65
C PHE A 665 15.41 -29.01 22.82
N VAL A 666 15.43 -29.54 24.05
CA VAL A 666 16.18 -30.72 24.47
C VAL A 666 15.25 -31.67 25.18
N LEU A 667 15.28 -32.94 24.80
CA LEU A 667 14.65 -34.06 25.51
C LEU A 667 15.73 -34.98 26.05
N ASP A 668 15.72 -35.26 27.37
CA ASP A 668 16.67 -36.15 28.04
C ASP A 668 18.13 -35.90 27.66
N ASN A 669 18.52 -34.61 27.63
CA ASN A 669 19.84 -34.11 27.20
C ASN A 669 20.17 -34.33 25.71
N GLN A 670 19.20 -34.69 24.87
CA GLN A 670 19.37 -34.78 23.43
C GLN A 670 18.66 -33.62 22.73
N PRO A 671 19.35 -32.84 21.87
CA PRO A 671 18.71 -31.74 21.13
C PRO A 671 17.71 -32.32 20.09
N LEU A 672 16.58 -31.68 19.94
CA LEU A 672 15.52 -32.06 19.02
C LEU A 672 15.57 -31.21 17.72
N ILE A 673 15.30 -31.85 16.60
CA ILE A 673 15.05 -31.20 15.31
C ILE A 673 13.55 -31.01 15.18
N PHE A 674 13.06 -29.78 15.37
CA PHE A 674 11.65 -29.47 15.54
C PHE A 674 11.14 -28.48 14.48
N ALA A 675 9.83 -28.43 14.27
CA ALA A 675 9.18 -27.45 13.43
C ALA A 675 8.75 -26.22 14.25
N TYR A 676 8.89 -25.02 13.68
CA TYR A 676 8.33 -23.78 14.20
C TYR A 676 7.39 -23.14 13.17
N GLN A 677 6.22 -22.71 13.61
CA GLN A 677 5.21 -22.02 12.81
C GLN A 677 5.06 -20.57 13.31
N PRO A 678 5.67 -19.58 12.64
CA PRO A 678 5.74 -18.19 13.15
C PRO A 678 4.38 -17.52 13.33
N LYS A 679 3.41 -17.75 12.43
CA LYS A 679 2.09 -17.11 12.52
C LYS A 679 1.20 -17.69 13.61
N SER A 680 1.22 -18.99 13.81
CA SER A 680 0.51 -19.65 14.93
C SER A 680 1.30 -19.61 16.24
N LYS A 681 2.60 -19.26 16.18
CA LYS A 681 3.52 -19.20 17.30
C LYS A 681 3.63 -20.55 18.04
N ILE A 682 3.65 -21.65 17.26
CA ILE A 682 3.71 -23.03 17.75
C ILE A 682 5.01 -23.69 17.30
N ILE A 683 5.66 -24.32 18.26
CA ILE A 683 6.76 -25.26 18.04
C ILE A 683 6.20 -26.66 18.20
N SER A 684 6.55 -27.58 17.30
CA SER A 684 6.09 -28.96 17.33
C SER A 684 7.22 -29.93 16.99
N TYR A 685 7.23 -31.09 17.67
CA TYR A 685 8.11 -32.20 17.41
C TYR A 685 7.28 -33.51 17.42
N GLU A 686 7.32 -34.24 16.31
CA GLU A 686 6.67 -35.55 16.20
C GLU A 686 7.65 -36.66 16.69
N LEU A 687 7.22 -37.47 17.64
CA LEU A 687 8.00 -38.62 18.11
C LEU A 687 8.08 -39.70 17.04
N GLU A 688 9.26 -40.30 16.87
CA GLU A 688 9.49 -41.35 15.89
C GLU A 688 8.91 -42.71 16.32
N GLY A 689 8.68 -42.85 17.59
CA GLY A 689 8.12 -44.03 18.22
C GLY A 689 7.79 -43.75 19.68
N PRO A 690 7.20 -44.72 20.37
CA PRO A 690 6.88 -44.58 21.78
C PRO A 690 8.12 -44.30 22.62
N LEU A 691 8.04 -43.36 23.55
CA LEU A 691 9.09 -43.14 24.54
C LEU A 691 9.20 -44.33 25.51
N ALA A 692 10.37 -44.55 26.05
CA ALA A 692 10.59 -45.52 27.09
C ALA A 692 9.70 -45.23 28.31
N ILE A 693 9.27 -46.29 29.01
CA ILE A 693 8.56 -46.12 30.27
C ILE A 693 9.53 -45.55 31.30
N GLY A 694 9.12 -44.46 31.97
CA GLY A 694 9.97 -43.80 32.97
C GLY A 694 9.74 -42.31 33.03
N THR A 695 10.64 -41.61 33.71
CA THR A 695 10.64 -40.14 33.84
C THR A 695 11.49 -39.54 32.74
N HIS A 696 10.94 -38.52 32.07
CA HIS A 696 11.58 -37.78 31.00
C HIS A 696 11.66 -36.30 31.35
N THR A 697 12.65 -35.60 30.80
CA THR A 697 12.85 -34.18 31.03
C THR A 697 12.87 -33.42 29.69
N ILE A 698 12.16 -32.29 29.64
CA ILE A 698 12.24 -31.33 28.54
C ILE A 698 12.84 -30.02 29.06
N GLN A 699 13.87 -29.57 28.37
CA GLN A 699 14.43 -28.21 28.54
C GLN A 699 14.11 -27.38 27.29
N PHE A 700 13.41 -26.30 27.48
CA PHE A 700 13.06 -25.40 26.37
C PHE A 700 13.48 -23.98 26.70
N LYS A 701 14.14 -23.32 25.74
CA LYS A 701 14.54 -21.92 25.81
C LYS A 701 14.15 -21.22 24.52
N VAL A 702 13.67 -19.99 24.63
CA VAL A 702 13.31 -19.13 23.50
C VAL A 702 13.86 -17.74 23.70
N ARG A 703 14.34 -17.12 22.61
CA ARG A 703 14.86 -15.77 22.56
C ARG A 703 14.14 -14.94 21.50
N ASP A 704 13.73 -13.72 21.87
CA ASP A 704 13.19 -12.74 20.91
C ASP A 704 14.30 -12.04 20.11
N ARG A 705 13.89 -11.17 19.16
CA ARG A 705 14.84 -10.41 18.32
C ARG A 705 15.59 -9.34 19.10
N ALA A 706 15.04 -8.84 20.22
CA ALA A 706 15.73 -7.92 21.13
C ALA A 706 16.69 -8.63 22.10
N GLY A 707 16.78 -9.97 22.01
CA GLY A 707 17.68 -10.78 22.82
C GLY A 707 17.18 -11.05 24.24
N ASN A 708 15.88 -10.85 24.54
CA ASN A 708 15.30 -11.29 25.81
C ASN A 708 15.00 -12.80 25.74
N GLU A 709 15.18 -13.48 26.86
CA GLU A 709 15.08 -14.95 26.90
C GLU A 709 14.09 -15.41 27.94
N SER A 710 13.39 -16.51 27.64
CA SER A 710 12.61 -17.29 28.58
C SER A 710 12.97 -18.76 28.46
N SER A 711 12.92 -19.47 29.58
CA SER A 711 13.20 -20.90 29.62
C SER A 711 12.24 -21.62 30.57
N GLU A 712 11.91 -22.85 30.24
CA GLU A 712 11.13 -23.78 31.04
C GLU A 712 11.83 -25.14 31.06
N ASN A 713 11.87 -25.78 32.24
CA ASN A 713 12.31 -27.13 32.43
C ASN A 713 11.16 -27.91 33.03
N ILE A 714 10.71 -28.94 32.38
CA ILE A 714 9.61 -29.79 32.83
C ILE A 714 10.05 -31.23 32.98
N GLU A 715 9.45 -31.92 33.93
CA GLU A 715 9.55 -33.36 34.14
C GLU A 715 8.17 -34.01 33.93
N PHE A 716 8.10 -35.12 33.24
CA PHE A 716 6.87 -35.87 32.99
C PHE A 716 7.14 -37.36 33.00
N LYS A 717 6.11 -38.18 33.22
CA LYS A 717 6.21 -39.64 33.26
C LYS A 717 5.49 -40.30 32.10
N VAL A 718 6.12 -41.32 31.55
CA VAL A 718 5.56 -42.20 30.52
C VAL A 718 5.34 -43.57 31.14
N TYR A 719 4.16 -44.17 30.94
CA TYR A 719 3.77 -45.48 31.47
C TYR A 719 3.12 -46.38 30.42
#